data_df2bafa5bb80a5ac74d059ccfb107723
#
_entry.id   df2bafa5bb80a5ac74d059ccfb107723
#
_cell.length_a   1.000
_cell.length_b   1.000
_cell.length_c   1.000
_cell.angle_alpha   90.00
_cell.angle_beta   90.00
_cell.angle_gamma   90.00
#
_symmetry.space_group_name_H-M   'P 1'
#
loop_
_entity.id
_entity.type
_entity.pdbx_description
1 polymer ?
#
loop_
_entity_poly.entity_id
_entity_poly.type
_entity_poly.pdbx_seq_one_letter_code
_entity_poly.pdbx_strand_id
1 'polypeptide(L)'
;MSQNYCTIIYNGERLKGLADQPLIDFLDAQGKKLPHVCYHPALPPLQSCDVCWVDANGERVRGCTLRTEEGLEVQSEGSALKAAQQEGMDRLLNRHELYCTVCEHNTGDCTLHNAVADMHIPIQYYPHEPKPYAKDHSNPFYTYDPDQCILCGRCVEACQNVEVNETLSIDYTQAHPRVLWDGGTEIAGSSCVSCGHCVTVCPCNALLEKTMQPDAGPFTAMDEGLKRPLIDFVKTLENSIGMEPITGVSKIDVALRQSEIKRTKTVCTYCGVGCSFEIWTRDRHILKVQPVAEAPANGISTCVKGKFGWDFVNSPERLTTPLNRENGHFRPASWDEALQRVAEGLQGIAQNYGGDAIGFIGSSKASNEEAYLTQKIARLIFGTNNVDNSSRYCQNPATEGLFRTVGYGGDAGTIEDLQQTDLIVLVGSNLAENHPVIASHIKQSHKHRGQKLLVVDPRRHEMAERADCYLRIRPGTDLVWASAMAKYMFDHGYADEAFLTQRVNQVDEYRASLAPFTLAFASETCGLSESELIEAAEMIGQAGSACVLWAMGITQHSHGADTSTALSNLLLVTGNYGRPGTGGYPMRGHNNVQGASDFGCLSNLYPGYEKVTEPAVREKWARAWGVSPEALSDQPGADNFKMVQQAGEGKIRAMYITGEETAFADADATSVHAAFSKLEFMVVQDIFMSRTAEFADVVLPGAPSVEKEGTFVNTERRIQHFSPAMKPLGDSRPDWEIFTDLAARLGHPWHYPNPGAIMAEAAGIAEIFAGVSYEQLVGWQSQLWPVSAAGESTPRLYTERFNFPDGKARLYPLSWQPPAEQEDSQYNLLLNNGRMLEHFQSMNQTGQGGRMMSLSPNAFVEISPELAAERALNEGEWVRITSRRGSLDVPVVITERVAGNVLFMPIHHGKDGVNALTGEHHDPDVNTPAYKEIAVNMKRVDRRSQPNPVPLHNFRHGSRTPLDHLPIEQKWQQAGYREPPEHVEKPEKF
;
A
#
# COMPACT_ATOMS: atom_id res chain seq x y z
N MET A 1 -17.87 -22.80 4.54
CA MET A 1 -19.00 -22.76 5.50
C MET A 1 -20.28 -22.79 4.69
N SER A 2 -21.27 -23.63 5.05
CA SER A 2 -22.59 -23.63 4.38
C SER A 2 -23.23 -22.27 4.63
N GLN A 3 -23.51 -21.51 3.58
CA GLN A 3 -24.23 -20.25 3.69
C GLN A 3 -25.64 -20.55 4.24
N ASN A 4 -25.96 -19.98 5.40
CA ASN A 4 -27.30 -20.06 5.97
C ASN A 4 -28.23 -19.10 5.22
N TYR A 5 -29.28 -19.61 4.64
CA TYR A 5 -30.32 -18.82 4.01
C TYR A 5 -31.52 -18.66 4.95
N CYS A 6 -32.21 -17.53 4.87
CA CYS A 6 -33.47 -17.29 5.55
C CYS A 6 -34.54 -16.76 4.57
N THR A 7 -35.79 -16.82 4.98
CA THR A 7 -36.92 -16.24 4.27
C THR A 7 -37.54 -15.15 5.14
N ILE A 8 -37.56 -13.92 4.64
CA ILE A 8 -38.29 -12.81 5.27
C ILE A 8 -39.57 -12.48 4.52
N ILE A 9 -40.48 -11.79 5.15
CA ILE A 9 -41.72 -11.27 4.53
C ILE A 9 -41.62 -9.75 4.46
N TYR A 10 -41.42 -9.20 3.26
CA TYR A 10 -41.29 -7.75 3.04
C TYR A 10 -42.49 -7.21 2.27
N ASN A 11 -43.27 -6.33 2.90
CA ASN A 11 -44.55 -5.81 2.36
C ASN A 11 -45.48 -6.91 1.84
N GLY A 12 -45.54 -8.05 2.54
CA GLY A 12 -46.35 -9.22 2.17
C GLY A 12 -45.71 -10.14 1.14
N GLU A 13 -44.58 -9.83 0.57
CA GLU A 13 -43.83 -10.67 -0.39
C GLU A 13 -42.76 -11.50 0.35
N ARG A 14 -42.68 -12.81 0.01
CA ARG A 14 -41.62 -13.69 0.54
C ARG A 14 -40.32 -13.52 -0.24
N LEU A 15 -39.26 -13.13 0.45
CA LEU A 15 -37.91 -12.94 -0.12
C LEU A 15 -36.93 -13.91 0.56
N LYS A 16 -36.12 -14.63 -0.24
CA LYS A 16 -35.12 -15.57 0.24
C LYS A 16 -33.72 -15.06 -0.05
N GLY A 17 -32.88 -15.04 0.96
CA GLY A 17 -31.46 -14.60 0.85
C GLY A 17 -30.65 -15.07 2.04
N LEU A 18 -29.46 -14.48 2.20
CA LEU A 18 -28.55 -14.82 3.30
C LEU A 18 -29.14 -14.39 4.66
N ALA A 19 -29.03 -15.27 5.66
CA ALA A 19 -29.36 -14.96 7.03
C ALA A 19 -28.24 -14.10 7.67
N ASP A 20 -28.61 -13.36 8.71
CA ASP A 20 -27.72 -12.47 9.46
C ASP A 20 -27.04 -11.39 8.59
N GLN A 21 -27.74 -10.94 7.55
CA GLN A 21 -27.33 -9.83 6.69
C GLN A 21 -28.07 -8.54 7.12
N PRO A 22 -27.45 -7.35 7.05
CA PRO A 22 -28.20 -6.09 7.23
C PRO A 22 -29.41 -6.03 6.31
N LEU A 23 -30.57 -5.64 6.82
CA LEU A 23 -31.82 -5.64 6.06
C LEU A 23 -31.72 -4.79 4.77
N ILE A 24 -31.03 -3.64 4.82
CA ILE A 24 -30.87 -2.75 3.66
C ILE A 24 -30.10 -3.48 2.55
N ASP A 25 -28.96 -4.10 2.88
CA ASP A 25 -28.15 -4.86 1.91
C ASP A 25 -28.91 -6.06 1.34
N PHE A 26 -29.66 -6.76 2.19
CA PHE A 26 -30.51 -7.85 1.75
C PHE A 26 -31.56 -7.38 0.73
N LEU A 27 -32.24 -6.25 1.00
CA LEU A 27 -33.26 -5.70 0.11
C LEU A 27 -32.64 -5.22 -1.20
N ASP A 28 -31.51 -4.54 -1.15
CA ASP A 28 -30.79 -4.08 -2.35
C ASP A 28 -30.38 -5.26 -3.24
N ALA A 29 -29.91 -6.37 -2.66
CA ALA A 29 -29.61 -7.61 -3.39
C ALA A 29 -30.84 -8.25 -4.06
N GLN A 30 -32.05 -7.98 -3.57
CA GLN A 30 -33.32 -8.42 -4.14
C GLN A 30 -33.93 -7.37 -5.09
N GLY A 31 -33.24 -6.29 -5.40
CA GLY A 31 -33.75 -5.18 -6.22
C GLY A 31 -34.85 -4.36 -5.54
N LYS A 32 -35.01 -4.49 -4.22
CA LYS A 32 -35.96 -3.70 -3.42
C LYS A 32 -35.22 -2.56 -2.77
N LYS A 33 -35.86 -1.40 -2.62
CA LYS A 33 -35.25 -0.23 -1.99
C LYS A 33 -35.94 0.13 -0.69
N LEU A 34 -35.18 0.32 0.37
CA LEU A 34 -35.61 0.98 1.58
C LEU A 34 -34.91 2.35 1.65
N PRO A 35 -35.66 3.46 1.73
CA PRO A 35 -35.05 4.79 1.80
C PRO A 35 -34.07 4.90 2.99
N HIS A 36 -32.86 5.39 2.73
CA HIS A 36 -31.86 5.63 3.75
C HIS A 36 -30.85 6.66 3.26
N VAL A 37 -30.14 7.34 4.18
CA VAL A 37 -29.10 8.33 3.86
C VAL A 37 -27.84 8.09 4.70
N CYS A 38 -27.97 7.89 6.01
CA CYS A 38 -26.79 7.70 6.89
C CYS A 38 -26.24 6.27 6.90
N TYR A 39 -26.92 5.29 6.36
CA TYR A 39 -26.42 3.91 6.27
C TYR A 39 -25.37 3.77 5.19
N HIS A 40 -24.29 3.04 5.51
CA HIS A 40 -23.24 2.61 4.57
C HIS A 40 -22.86 1.18 4.89
N PRO A 41 -22.78 0.24 3.90
CA PRO A 41 -22.56 -1.20 4.18
C PRO A 41 -21.29 -1.52 4.96
N ALA A 42 -20.25 -0.69 4.83
CA ALA A 42 -18.96 -0.87 5.49
C ALA A 42 -18.80 -0.09 6.81
N LEU A 43 -19.87 0.53 7.32
CA LEU A 43 -19.88 1.24 8.59
C LEU A 43 -21.00 0.70 9.49
N PRO A 44 -20.87 0.79 10.82
CA PRO A 44 -21.96 0.46 11.72
C PRO A 44 -23.17 1.39 11.46
N PRO A 45 -24.41 0.99 11.80
CA PRO A 45 -25.59 1.81 11.64
C PRO A 45 -25.54 3.07 12.49
N LEU A 46 -25.42 4.25 11.84
CA LEU A 46 -25.25 5.53 12.54
C LEU A 46 -26.57 6.10 13.10
N GLN A 47 -27.70 5.65 12.59
CA GLN A 47 -29.06 5.98 13.07
C GLN A 47 -29.35 7.50 13.13
N SER A 48 -28.68 8.33 12.34
CA SER A 48 -28.71 9.80 12.43
C SER A 48 -29.69 10.46 11.46
N CYS A 49 -30.24 9.72 10.46
CA CYS A 49 -31.07 10.32 9.42
C CYS A 49 -32.59 10.13 9.64
N ASP A 50 -33.00 9.09 10.35
CA ASP A 50 -34.41 8.71 10.58
C ASP A 50 -35.27 8.51 9.31
N VAL A 51 -34.64 8.14 8.19
CA VAL A 51 -35.32 7.95 6.91
C VAL A 51 -35.73 6.49 6.67
N CYS A 52 -35.08 5.53 7.31
CA CYS A 52 -35.28 4.10 7.07
C CYS A 52 -36.29 3.44 8.03
N TRP A 53 -37.30 4.17 8.52
CA TRP A 53 -38.30 3.59 9.41
C TRP A 53 -39.09 2.48 8.77
N VAL A 54 -39.26 1.36 9.47
CA VAL A 54 -40.06 0.19 9.11
C VAL A 54 -40.84 -0.28 10.34
N ASP A 55 -41.87 -1.07 10.08
CA ASP A 55 -42.50 -1.89 11.10
C ASP A 55 -41.93 -3.33 10.95
N ALA A 56 -41.28 -3.80 11.99
CA ALA A 56 -40.76 -5.17 12.05
C ALA A 56 -41.49 -5.97 13.13
N ASN A 57 -42.20 -7.00 12.74
CA ASN A 57 -43.01 -7.82 13.64
C ASN A 57 -43.98 -7.01 14.53
N GLY A 58 -44.50 -5.88 14.02
CA GLY A 58 -45.44 -5.00 14.72
C GLY A 58 -44.76 -3.89 15.58
N GLU A 59 -43.45 -3.78 15.54
CA GLU A 59 -42.71 -2.72 16.22
C GLU A 59 -42.06 -1.76 15.19
N ARG A 60 -42.15 -0.44 15.47
CA ARG A 60 -41.49 0.58 14.65
C ARG A 60 -40.02 0.68 15.01
N VAL A 61 -39.16 0.35 14.04
CA VAL A 61 -37.69 0.35 14.20
C VAL A 61 -36.99 0.97 12.99
N ARG A 62 -35.73 1.31 13.11
CA ARG A 62 -34.89 1.74 11.98
C ARG A 62 -34.40 0.51 11.20
N GLY A 63 -34.72 0.43 9.91
CA GLY A 63 -34.32 -0.70 9.06
C GLY A 63 -32.81 -0.91 8.97
N CYS A 64 -32.00 0.14 9.15
CA CYS A 64 -30.54 0.03 9.17
C CYS A 64 -29.98 -0.77 10.36
N THR A 65 -30.75 -0.97 11.43
CA THR A 65 -30.33 -1.73 12.60
C THR A 65 -30.77 -3.21 12.55
N LEU A 66 -31.65 -3.56 11.60
CA LEU A 66 -32.18 -4.91 11.49
C LEU A 66 -31.23 -5.83 10.74
N ARG A 67 -31.18 -7.08 11.19
CA ARG A 67 -30.53 -8.17 10.49
C ARG A 67 -31.56 -9.23 10.08
N THR A 68 -31.34 -9.89 8.96
CA THR A 68 -32.26 -10.88 8.41
C THR A 68 -32.20 -12.18 9.19
N GLU A 69 -33.40 -12.69 9.54
CA GLU A 69 -33.61 -13.98 10.19
C GLU A 69 -34.85 -14.66 9.63
N GLU A 70 -34.98 -15.97 9.85
CA GLU A 70 -36.13 -16.74 9.35
C GLU A 70 -37.45 -16.26 9.95
N GLY A 71 -38.38 -15.91 9.07
CA GLY A 71 -39.71 -15.46 9.47
C GLY A 71 -39.83 -13.99 9.85
N LEU A 72 -38.80 -13.17 9.71
CA LEU A 72 -38.88 -11.74 9.97
C LEU A 72 -39.89 -11.08 9.03
N GLU A 73 -40.91 -10.43 9.61
CA GLU A 73 -41.94 -9.67 8.88
C GLU A 73 -41.63 -8.18 8.91
N VAL A 74 -41.45 -7.55 7.75
CA VAL A 74 -41.11 -6.14 7.62
C VAL A 74 -42.12 -5.42 6.70
N GLN A 75 -42.65 -4.32 7.21
CA GLN A 75 -43.46 -3.38 6.44
C GLN A 75 -42.74 -2.04 6.32
N SER A 76 -42.54 -1.55 5.11
CA SER A 76 -41.95 -0.23 4.85
C SER A 76 -43.01 0.77 4.34
N GLU A 77 -44.24 0.30 4.09
CA GLU A 77 -45.34 1.10 3.58
C GLU A 77 -46.43 1.31 4.65
N GLY A 78 -47.14 2.40 4.51
CA GLY A 78 -48.17 2.81 5.43
C GLY A 78 -48.08 4.30 5.75
N SER A 79 -49.23 4.95 5.96
CA SER A 79 -49.27 6.42 6.14
C SER A 79 -48.41 6.90 7.32
N ALA A 80 -48.41 6.18 8.43
CA ALA A 80 -47.63 6.53 9.61
C ALA A 80 -46.11 6.34 9.41
N LEU A 81 -45.70 5.29 8.67
CA LEU A 81 -44.29 5.07 8.33
C LEU A 81 -43.79 6.11 7.33
N LYS A 82 -44.55 6.36 6.26
CA LYS A 82 -44.22 7.41 5.27
C LYS A 82 -44.12 8.78 5.90
N ALA A 83 -45.00 9.13 6.85
CA ALA A 83 -44.92 10.38 7.58
C ALA A 83 -43.62 10.47 8.43
N ALA A 84 -43.24 9.40 9.08
CA ALA A 84 -42.00 9.36 9.87
C ALA A 84 -40.72 9.42 8.99
N GLN A 85 -40.72 8.74 7.85
CA GLN A 85 -39.65 8.80 6.84
C GLN A 85 -39.53 10.22 6.25
N GLN A 86 -40.67 10.84 5.91
CA GLN A 86 -40.76 12.23 5.42
C GLN A 86 -40.20 13.19 6.44
N GLU A 87 -40.61 13.11 7.71
CA GLU A 87 -40.12 13.96 8.80
C GLU A 87 -38.61 13.86 8.98
N GLY A 88 -38.05 12.61 8.88
CA GLY A 88 -36.60 12.37 8.87
C GLY A 88 -35.90 13.10 7.71
N MET A 89 -36.46 13.00 6.50
CA MET A 89 -35.92 13.67 5.32
C MET A 89 -36.02 15.21 5.47
N ASP A 90 -37.12 15.72 5.91
CA ASP A 90 -37.32 17.18 6.09
C ASP A 90 -36.30 17.81 7.06
N ARG A 91 -35.96 17.09 8.14
CA ARG A 91 -34.89 17.51 9.06
C ARG A 91 -33.48 17.49 8.41
N LEU A 92 -33.21 16.52 7.52
CA LEU A 92 -31.95 16.54 6.77
C LEU A 92 -31.88 17.74 5.82
N LEU A 93 -33.00 18.06 5.15
CA LEU A 93 -33.06 19.13 4.17
C LEU A 93 -32.99 20.53 4.78
N ASN A 94 -33.31 20.70 6.07
CA ASN A 94 -33.04 21.94 6.80
C ASN A 94 -31.52 22.28 6.85
N ARG A 95 -30.67 21.25 6.78
CA ARG A 95 -29.19 21.35 6.81
C ARG A 95 -28.52 21.30 5.45
N HIS A 96 -29.30 21.11 4.37
CA HIS A 96 -28.80 20.93 3.01
C HIS A 96 -29.59 21.75 2.03
N GLU A 97 -28.94 22.64 1.32
CA GLU A 97 -29.62 23.48 0.31
C GLU A 97 -29.92 22.65 -0.95
N LEU A 98 -31.19 22.47 -1.26
CA LEU A 98 -31.62 21.74 -2.46
C LEU A 98 -31.61 22.65 -3.68
N TYR A 99 -30.78 22.30 -4.67
CA TYR A 99 -30.75 22.88 -6.01
C TYR A 99 -30.18 21.87 -7.01
N CYS A 100 -30.65 20.64 -6.92
CA CYS A 100 -30.05 19.46 -7.56
C CYS A 100 -29.77 19.60 -9.07
N THR A 101 -30.60 20.33 -9.82
CA THR A 101 -30.42 20.54 -11.27
C THR A 101 -29.21 21.41 -11.61
N VAL A 102 -28.76 22.23 -10.69
CA VAL A 102 -27.61 23.13 -10.84
C VAL A 102 -26.52 22.84 -9.78
N CYS A 103 -26.67 21.74 -9.06
CA CYS A 103 -25.79 21.36 -7.96
C CYS A 103 -24.38 21.00 -8.49
N GLU A 104 -23.37 21.54 -7.84
CA GLU A 104 -21.95 21.24 -8.12
C GLU A 104 -21.39 20.06 -7.31
N HIS A 105 -22.24 19.32 -6.62
CA HIS A 105 -21.90 18.15 -5.80
C HIS A 105 -22.63 16.87 -6.26
N ASN A 106 -23.40 16.91 -7.35
CA ASN A 106 -24.17 15.78 -7.84
C ASN A 106 -23.40 14.97 -8.89
N THR A 107 -22.45 14.18 -8.43
CA THR A 107 -21.61 13.31 -9.27
C THR A 107 -22.31 12.01 -9.72
N GLY A 108 -23.59 11.84 -9.37
CA GLY A 108 -24.37 10.63 -9.69
C GLY A 108 -24.41 9.60 -8.57
N ASP A 109 -23.57 9.72 -7.57
CA ASP A 109 -23.50 8.86 -6.38
C ASP A 109 -24.03 9.56 -5.10
N CYS A 110 -24.64 10.71 -5.24
CA CYS A 110 -25.23 11.44 -4.10
C CYS A 110 -26.43 10.66 -3.55
N THR A 111 -26.23 9.98 -2.43
CA THR A 111 -27.28 9.19 -1.76
C THR A 111 -28.47 10.05 -1.34
N LEU A 112 -28.22 11.30 -0.90
CA LEU A 112 -29.29 12.22 -0.51
C LEU A 112 -30.17 12.58 -1.70
N HIS A 113 -29.59 12.99 -2.85
CA HIS A 113 -30.34 13.28 -4.07
C HIS A 113 -31.19 12.07 -4.50
N ASN A 114 -30.60 10.87 -4.50
CA ASN A 114 -31.30 9.66 -4.90
C ASN A 114 -32.46 9.35 -3.94
N ALA A 115 -32.25 9.50 -2.62
CA ALA A 115 -33.31 9.27 -1.63
C ALA A 115 -34.45 10.29 -1.75
N VAL A 116 -34.15 11.59 -1.96
CA VAL A 116 -35.16 12.63 -2.21
C VAL A 116 -36.02 12.28 -3.42
N ALA A 117 -35.37 11.86 -4.50
CA ALA A 117 -36.07 11.50 -5.72
C ALA A 117 -36.88 10.19 -5.62
N ASP A 118 -36.34 9.16 -4.96
CA ASP A 118 -37.02 7.88 -4.76
C ASP A 118 -38.18 7.95 -3.76
N MET A 119 -38.13 8.86 -2.81
CA MET A 119 -39.21 9.15 -1.85
C MET A 119 -40.27 10.09 -2.40
N HIS A 120 -40.10 10.64 -3.61
CA HIS A 120 -41.00 11.61 -4.23
C HIS A 120 -41.29 12.81 -3.33
N ILE A 121 -40.26 13.40 -2.74
CA ILE A 121 -40.38 14.54 -1.83
C ILE A 121 -41.00 15.73 -2.58
N PRO A 122 -42.15 16.25 -2.17
CA PRO A 122 -42.86 17.24 -2.97
C PRO A 122 -42.28 18.64 -2.85
N ILE A 123 -41.80 19.03 -1.66
CA ILE A 123 -41.21 20.35 -1.34
C ILE A 123 -40.18 20.21 -0.23
N GLN A 124 -39.26 21.14 -0.13
CA GLN A 124 -38.42 21.32 1.05
C GLN A 124 -39.25 21.99 2.16
N TYR A 125 -39.77 21.21 3.10
CA TYR A 125 -40.68 21.67 4.12
C TYR A 125 -40.02 22.66 5.08
N TYR A 126 -38.83 22.35 5.59
CA TYR A 126 -38.02 23.22 6.39
C TYR A 126 -37.04 23.98 5.50
N PRO A 127 -37.04 25.34 5.54
CA PRO A 127 -36.07 26.10 4.75
C PRO A 127 -34.64 25.77 5.17
N HIS A 128 -33.74 25.81 4.22
CA HIS A 128 -32.32 25.66 4.52
C HIS A 128 -31.81 26.79 5.38
N GLU A 129 -31.07 26.45 6.41
CA GLU A 129 -30.34 27.38 7.28
C GLU A 129 -28.86 27.42 6.88
N PRO A 130 -28.42 28.51 6.20
CA PRO A 130 -27.03 28.66 5.80
C PRO A 130 -26.09 28.66 7.00
N LYS A 131 -24.98 27.96 6.87
CA LYS A 131 -23.94 27.93 7.89
C LYS A 131 -22.92 29.04 7.66
N PRO A 132 -22.44 29.73 8.72
CA PRO A 132 -21.55 30.89 8.60
C PRO A 132 -20.08 30.47 8.37
N TYR A 133 -19.85 29.46 7.56
CA TYR A 133 -18.52 28.89 7.32
C TYR A 133 -18.19 28.88 5.83
N ALA A 134 -16.97 29.29 5.49
CA ALA A 134 -16.47 29.13 4.12
C ALA A 134 -16.22 27.67 3.76
N LYS A 135 -16.26 27.36 2.47
CA LYS A 135 -15.77 26.09 1.95
C LYS A 135 -14.26 25.97 2.22
N ASP A 136 -13.82 24.80 2.68
CA ASP A 136 -12.41 24.52 2.88
C ASP A 136 -11.82 23.87 1.61
N HIS A 137 -10.91 24.59 0.97
CA HIS A 137 -10.17 24.17 -0.23
C HIS A 137 -8.70 23.90 0.06
N SER A 138 -8.28 23.92 1.33
CA SER A 138 -6.87 23.86 1.72
C SER A 138 -6.20 22.51 1.39
N ASN A 139 -6.94 21.38 1.44
CA ASN A 139 -6.40 20.08 1.06
C ASN A 139 -6.17 20.02 -0.48
N PRO A 140 -5.02 19.49 -0.97
CA PRO A 140 -4.75 19.44 -2.40
C PRO A 140 -5.68 18.50 -3.20
N PHE A 141 -6.36 17.54 -2.56
CA PHE A 141 -7.11 16.47 -3.24
C PHE A 141 -8.63 16.63 -3.18
N TYR A 142 -9.17 17.18 -2.14
CA TYR A 142 -10.61 17.30 -1.93
C TYR A 142 -10.98 18.59 -1.20
N THR A 143 -12.26 18.93 -1.23
CA THR A 143 -12.82 20.10 -0.58
C THR A 143 -13.90 19.69 0.41
N TYR A 144 -14.20 20.56 1.38
CA TYR A 144 -15.33 20.41 2.28
C TYR A 144 -16.27 21.62 2.18
N ASP A 145 -17.52 21.35 1.90
CA ASP A 145 -18.59 22.33 1.87
C ASP A 145 -19.51 22.16 3.09
N PRO A 146 -19.44 23.04 4.09
CA PRO A 146 -20.29 22.95 5.28
C PRO A 146 -21.79 23.08 4.97
N ASP A 147 -22.18 23.88 3.97
CA ASP A 147 -23.57 24.09 3.61
C ASP A 147 -24.24 22.86 2.97
N GLN A 148 -23.43 22.00 2.33
CA GLN A 148 -23.90 20.74 1.79
C GLN A 148 -23.85 19.59 2.82
N CYS A 149 -23.24 19.79 3.99
CA CYS A 149 -23.08 18.76 5.01
C CYS A 149 -24.36 18.56 5.84
N ILE A 150 -24.89 17.33 5.82
CA ILE A 150 -26.09 16.92 6.58
C ILE A 150 -25.79 16.42 8.00
N LEU A 151 -24.53 16.46 8.44
CA LEU A 151 -24.07 16.00 9.76
C LEU A 151 -24.41 14.52 10.06
N CYS A 152 -24.37 13.66 9.05
CA CYS A 152 -24.72 12.23 9.21
C CYS A 152 -23.70 11.41 10.02
N GLY A 153 -22.47 11.91 10.23
CA GLY A 153 -21.43 11.26 11.00
C GLY A 153 -20.59 10.21 10.24
N ARG A 154 -20.92 9.79 9.01
CA ARG A 154 -20.18 8.76 8.27
C ARG A 154 -18.68 9.06 8.16
N CYS A 155 -18.29 10.29 7.86
CA CYS A 155 -16.89 10.70 7.73
C CYS A 155 -16.12 10.63 9.05
N VAL A 156 -16.78 10.96 10.15
CA VAL A 156 -16.22 10.85 11.52
C VAL A 156 -16.01 9.38 11.86
N GLU A 157 -17.03 8.53 11.66
CA GLU A 157 -16.95 7.10 11.88
C GLU A 157 -15.82 6.47 11.08
N ALA A 158 -15.73 6.77 9.79
CA ALA A 158 -14.66 6.25 8.93
C ALA A 158 -13.27 6.71 9.38
N CYS A 159 -13.12 7.95 9.85
CA CYS A 159 -11.85 8.46 10.36
C CYS A 159 -11.46 7.85 11.71
N GLN A 160 -12.43 7.66 12.60
CA GLN A 160 -12.18 7.17 13.95
C GLN A 160 -12.06 5.66 14.04
N ASN A 161 -12.79 4.90 13.21
CA ASN A 161 -12.94 3.46 13.37
C ASN A 161 -12.51 2.63 12.15
N VAL A 162 -12.38 3.23 10.94
CA VAL A 162 -11.82 2.54 9.77
C VAL A 162 -10.35 2.90 9.58
N GLU A 163 -9.99 4.18 9.51
CA GLU A 163 -8.57 4.60 9.43
C GLU A 163 -7.90 4.60 10.79
N VAL A 164 -8.67 4.87 11.84
CA VAL A 164 -8.17 5.07 13.22
C VAL A 164 -7.12 6.18 13.28
N ASN A 165 -7.35 7.25 12.52
CA ASN A 165 -6.51 8.47 12.58
C ASN A 165 -7.08 9.51 13.55
N GLU A 166 -8.39 9.46 13.82
CA GLU A 166 -9.09 10.21 14.87
C GLU A 166 -9.03 11.75 14.72
N THR A 167 -8.80 12.22 13.49
CA THR A 167 -8.73 13.65 13.15
C THR A 167 -10.11 14.33 13.15
N LEU A 168 -11.15 13.59 12.71
CA LEU A 168 -12.49 14.15 12.49
C LEU A 168 -13.38 14.06 13.72
N SER A 169 -14.12 15.14 13.97
CA SER A 169 -15.17 15.21 15.00
C SER A 169 -16.33 16.10 14.52
N ILE A 170 -17.43 16.09 15.26
CA ILE A 170 -18.53 17.07 15.10
C ILE A 170 -18.81 17.68 16.46
N ASP A 171 -18.77 19.00 16.54
CA ASP A 171 -19.18 19.73 17.73
C ASP A 171 -20.65 20.16 17.61
N TYR A 172 -21.52 19.41 18.27
CA TYR A 172 -22.96 19.67 18.32
C TYR A 172 -23.35 20.79 19.31
N THR A 173 -22.41 21.32 20.07
CA THR A 173 -22.67 22.39 21.05
C THR A 173 -22.72 23.76 20.40
N GLN A 174 -22.23 23.91 19.18
CA GLN A 174 -22.27 25.16 18.42
C GLN A 174 -23.66 25.41 17.83
N ALA A 175 -24.01 26.68 17.68
CA ALA A 175 -25.29 27.09 17.05
C ALA A 175 -25.42 26.52 15.61
N HIS A 176 -24.30 26.42 14.90
CA HIS A 176 -24.22 25.82 13.57
C HIS A 176 -23.15 24.71 13.58
N PRO A 177 -23.52 23.46 13.91
CA PRO A 177 -22.57 22.35 13.93
C PRO A 177 -21.93 22.11 12.56
N ARG A 178 -20.66 21.67 12.56
CA ARG A 178 -19.93 21.26 11.36
C ARG A 178 -18.95 20.13 11.67
N VAL A 179 -18.44 19.48 10.63
CA VAL A 179 -17.29 18.57 10.77
C VAL A 179 -16.02 19.38 11.01
N LEU A 180 -15.23 18.96 11.97
CA LEU A 180 -14.00 19.61 12.42
C LEU A 180 -12.81 18.71 12.20
N TRP A 181 -11.69 19.27 11.75
CA TRP A 181 -10.37 18.64 11.73
C TRP A 181 -9.58 19.14 12.93
N ASP A 182 -9.07 18.24 13.77
CA ASP A 182 -8.32 18.52 15.01
C ASP A 182 -8.94 19.67 15.85
N GLY A 183 -10.26 19.62 16.01
CA GLY A 183 -10.99 20.61 16.80
C GLY A 183 -11.28 21.94 16.10
N GLY A 184 -10.99 22.11 14.80
CA GLY A 184 -11.41 23.28 14.03
C GLY A 184 -10.35 23.96 13.17
N THR A 185 -9.22 23.30 12.92
CA THR A 185 -8.22 23.78 11.95
C THR A 185 -8.72 23.58 10.51
N GLU A 186 -8.06 24.24 9.54
CA GLU A 186 -8.21 23.91 8.13
C GLU A 186 -7.69 22.49 7.86
N ILE A 187 -8.20 21.82 6.81
CA ILE A 187 -7.81 20.44 6.49
C ILE A 187 -6.30 20.31 6.32
N ALA A 188 -5.65 21.21 5.57
CA ALA A 188 -4.20 21.20 5.37
C ALA A 188 -3.39 21.48 6.64
N GLY A 189 -3.97 22.19 7.60
CA GLY A 189 -3.37 22.50 8.90
C GLY A 189 -3.59 21.43 9.97
N SER A 190 -4.21 20.30 9.62
CA SER A 190 -4.57 19.23 10.55
C SER A 190 -3.65 18.03 10.44
N SER A 191 -3.82 17.06 11.34
CA SER A 191 -3.18 15.76 11.32
C SER A 191 -3.77 14.79 10.28
N CYS A 192 -4.57 15.26 9.33
CA CYS A 192 -5.19 14.45 8.30
C CYS A 192 -4.15 13.78 7.40
N VAL A 193 -4.19 12.45 7.30
CA VAL A 193 -3.33 11.63 6.42
C VAL A 193 -3.83 11.55 4.98
N SER A 194 -4.88 12.30 4.63
CA SER A 194 -5.48 12.33 3.28
C SER A 194 -5.84 10.95 2.73
N CYS A 195 -6.25 10.01 3.57
CA CYS A 195 -6.61 8.64 3.15
C CYS A 195 -7.83 8.56 2.23
N GLY A 196 -8.71 9.59 2.28
CA GLY A 196 -9.90 9.70 1.43
C GLY A 196 -11.12 8.90 1.89
N HIS A 197 -11.08 8.20 3.04
CA HIS A 197 -12.24 7.45 3.55
C HIS A 197 -13.46 8.36 3.75
N CYS A 198 -13.24 9.53 4.36
CA CYS A 198 -14.32 10.52 4.61
C CYS A 198 -14.99 10.98 3.32
N VAL A 199 -14.23 11.14 2.25
CA VAL A 199 -14.74 11.48 0.91
C VAL A 199 -15.54 10.32 0.32
N THR A 200 -15.00 9.11 0.43
CA THR A 200 -15.64 7.88 -0.10
C THR A 200 -17.03 7.62 0.51
N VAL A 201 -17.18 7.87 1.80
CA VAL A 201 -18.45 7.56 2.50
C VAL A 201 -19.42 8.73 2.59
N CYS A 202 -19.10 9.92 2.07
CA CYS A 202 -19.96 11.10 2.18
C CYS A 202 -21.23 10.96 1.32
N PRO A 203 -22.45 10.93 1.91
CA PRO A 203 -23.67 10.61 1.17
C PRO A 203 -24.24 11.78 0.34
N CYS A 204 -23.73 12.99 0.54
CA CYS A 204 -24.17 14.22 -0.13
C CYS A 204 -23.03 14.97 -0.81
N ASN A 205 -21.87 14.33 -0.94
CA ASN A 205 -20.66 14.91 -1.55
C ASN A 205 -20.26 16.30 -0.99
N ALA A 206 -20.62 16.60 0.28
CA ALA A 206 -20.07 17.75 0.98
C ALA A 206 -18.54 17.66 1.10
N LEU A 207 -17.99 16.44 1.08
CA LEU A 207 -16.59 16.13 0.86
C LEU A 207 -16.46 15.58 -0.56
N LEU A 208 -15.72 16.26 -1.44
CA LEU A 208 -15.68 15.95 -2.86
C LEU A 208 -14.25 16.05 -3.41
N GLU A 209 -13.82 15.04 -4.20
CA GLU A 209 -12.54 15.08 -4.90
C GLU A 209 -12.47 16.24 -5.88
N LYS A 210 -11.36 16.99 -5.87
CA LYS A 210 -11.12 18.10 -6.80
C LYS A 210 -11.08 17.65 -8.27
N THR A 211 -10.65 16.41 -8.53
CA THR A 211 -10.66 15.82 -9.88
C THR A 211 -12.06 15.53 -10.40
N MET A 212 -13.01 15.32 -9.51
CA MET A 212 -14.42 15.08 -9.86
C MET A 212 -15.22 16.38 -9.98
N GLN A 213 -14.76 17.49 -9.38
CA GLN A 213 -15.50 18.75 -9.38
C GLN A 213 -15.90 19.25 -10.77
N PRO A 214 -15.06 19.24 -11.82
CA PRO A 214 -15.46 19.68 -13.16
C PRO A 214 -16.65 18.90 -13.73
N ASP A 215 -16.86 17.69 -13.25
CA ASP A 215 -17.88 16.74 -13.71
C ASP A 215 -19.05 16.57 -12.72
N ALA A 216 -19.01 17.30 -11.62
CA ALA A 216 -19.98 17.16 -10.52
C ALA A 216 -21.35 17.77 -10.81
N GLY A 217 -21.47 18.58 -11.86
CA GLY A 217 -22.73 19.18 -12.27
C GLY A 217 -22.59 20.00 -13.57
N PRO A 218 -23.72 20.32 -14.22
CA PRO A 218 -23.68 21.02 -15.52
C PRO A 218 -23.13 22.45 -15.46
N PHE A 219 -23.10 23.05 -14.25
CA PHE A 219 -22.70 24.44 -14.06
C PHE A 219 -21.49 24.62 -13.13
N THR A 220 -20.71 23.55 -12.91
CA THR A 220 -19.55 23.59 -12.02
C THR A 220 -18.46 24.59 -12.41
N ALA A 221 -18.28 24.84 -13.70
CA ALA A 221 -17.34 25.82 -14.22
C ALA A 221 -17.89 27.26 -14.25
N MET A 222 -19.13 27.50 -13.81
CA MET A 222 -19.76 28.83 -13.83
C MET A 222 -19.21 29.70 -12.70
N ASP A 223 -19.06 31.00 -12.95
CA ASP A 223 -18.69 31.97 -11.95
C ASP A 223 -19.73 32.06 -10.80
N GLU A 224 -19.25 32.15 -9.56
CA GLU A 224 -20.11 32.18 -8.37
C GLU A 224 -21.16 33.30 -8.41
N GLY A 225 -20.83 34.47 -8.98
CA GLY A 225 -21.76 35.56 -9.18
C GLY A 225 -22.94 35.21 -10.10
N LEU A 226 -22.77 34.25 -10.99
CA LEU A 226 -23.83 33.76 -11.87
C LEU A 226 -24.57 32.56 -11.31
N LYS A 227 -23.92 31.75 -10.48
CA LYS A 227 -24.52 30.57 -9.84
C LYS A 227 -25.64 30.95 -8.87
N ARG A 228 -25.42 31.94 -8.01
CA ARG A 228 -26.40 32.28 -6.99
C ARG A 228 -27.77 32.69 -7.57
N PRO A 229 -27.85 33.59 -8.59
CA PRO A 229 -29.13 33.90 -9.25
C PRO A 229 -29.78 32.64 -9.88
N LEU A 230 -28.99 31.69 -10.39
CA LEU A 230 -29.53 30.47 -10.96
C LEU A 230 -30.09 29.52 -9.89
N ILE A 231 -29.43 29.40 -8.75
CA ILE A 231 -29.91 28.65 -7.58
C ILE A 231 -31.24 29.28 -7.09
N ASP A 232 -31.29 30.58 -6.95
CA ASP A 232 -32.48 31.29 -6.50
C ASP A 232 -33.66 31.13 -7.49
N PHE A 233 -33.37 31.10 -8.79
CA PHE A 233 -34.35 30.77 -9.83
C PHE A 233 -34.86 29.32 -9.70
N VAL A 234 -33.99 28.32 -9.54
CA VAL A 234 -34.38 26.93 -9.32
C VAL A 234 -35.27 26.79 -8.09
N LYS A 235 -34.92 27.46 -7.00
CA LYS A 235 -35.75 27.47 -5.78
C LYS A 235 -37.12 28.13 -5.98
N THR A 236 -37.19 29.18 -6.79
CA THR A 236 -38.45 29.80 -7.17
C THR A 236 -39.32 28.83 -7.97
N LEU A 237 -38.73 28.07 -8.88
CA LEU A 237 -39.44 27.04 -9.61
C LEU A 237 -39.91 25.91 -8.68
N GLU A 238 -39.07 25.44 -7.77
CA GLU A 238 -39.39 24.42 -6.75
C GLU A 238 -40.65 24.83 -5.97
N ASN A 239 -40.69 26.06 -5.49
CA ASN A 239 -41.86 26.58 -4.79
C ASN A 239 -43.13 26.67 -5.66
N SER A 240 -42.97 26.78 -6.98
CA SER A 240 -44.07 26.95 -7.93
C SER A 240 -44.60 25.62 -8.50
N ILE A 241 -43.76 24.68 -8.80
CA ILE A 241 -44.10 23.42 -9.47
C ILE A 241 -43.80 22.17 -8.66
N GLY A 242 -43.20 22.30 -7.47
CA GLY A 242 -42.73 21.22 -6.61
C GLY A 242 -41.33 20.72 -6.97
N MET A 243 -40.78 19.88 -6.10
CA MET A 243 -39.43 19.30 -6.26
C MET A 243 -39.36 18.14 -7.25
N GLU A 244 -40.42 17.37 -7.43
CA GLU A 244 -40.39 16.15 -8.25
C GLU A 244 -39.98 16.42 -9.72
N PRO A 245 -40.52 17.46 -10.43
CA PRO A 245 -40.03 17.79 -11.76
C PRO A 245 -38.57 18.19 -11.80
N ILE A 246 -38.10 18.93 -10.77
CA ILE A 246 -36.72 19.42 -10.66
C ILE A 246 -35.77 18.25 -10.44
N THR A 247 -36.06 17.34 -9.51
CA THR A 247 -35.26 16.12 -9.30
C THR A 247 -35.32 15.19 -10.50
N GLY A 248 -36.41 15.16 -11.26
CA GLY A 248 -36.54 14.43 -12.51
C GLY A 248 -35.55 14.92 -13.59
N VAL A 249 -35.44 16.24 -13.77
CA VAL A 249 -34.45 16.83 -14.69
C VAL A 249 -33.01 16.51 -14.21
N SER A 250 -32.76 16.63 -12.93
CA SER A 250 -31.44 16.29 -12.36
C SER A 250 -31.09 14.82 -12.58
N LYS A 251 -32.06 13.88 -12.45
CA LYS A 251 -31.83 12.47 -12.75
C LYS A 251 -31.42 12.22 -14.20
N ILE A 252 -32.04 12.91 -15.14
CA ILE A 252 -31.69 12.79 -16.57
C ILE A 252 -30.28 13.30 -16.82
N ASP A 253 -29.93 14.48 -16.31
CA ASP A 253 -28.61 15.07 -16.43
C ASP A 253 -27.54 14.15 -15.84
N VAL A 254 -27.76 13.65 -14.62
CA VAL A 254 -26.87 12.69 -13.98
C VAL A 254 -26.70 11.42 -14.80
N ALA A 255 -27.78 10.86 -15.33
CA ALA A 255 -27.71 9.64 -16.16
C ALA A 255 -26.90 9.86 -17.44
N LEU A 256 -27.03 11.01 -18.11
CA LEU A 256 -26.25 11.37 -19.27
C LEU A 256 -24.76 11.47 -18.93
N ARG A 257 -24.39 12.22 -17.90
CA ARG A 257 -22.99 12.37 -17.46
C ARG A 257 -22.36 11.04 -17.03
N GLN A 258 -23.12 10.22 -16.29
CA GLN A 258 -22.66 8.89 -15.85
C GLN A 258 -22.48 7.90 -17.01
N SER A 259 -23.23 8.03 -18.11
CA SER A 259 -23.06 7.18 -19.30
C SER A 259 -21.73 7.37 -20.03
N GLU A 260 -21.08 8.51 -19.83
CA GLU A 260 -19.74 8.84 -20.40
C GLU A 260 -18.60 8.36 -19.50
N ILE A 261 -18.88 7.97 -18.25
CA ILE A 261 -17.87 7.54 -17.29
C ILE A 261 -17.65 6.03 -17.39
N LYS A 262 -16.43 5.64 -17.76
CA LYS A 262 -15.98 4.26 -17.71
C LYS A 262 -15.51 3.92 -16.30
N ARG A 263 -16.01 2.83 -15.73
CA ARG A 263 -15.59 2.28 -14.44
C ARG A 263 -14.78 1.02 -14.69
N THR A 264 -13.57 0.99 -14.18
CA THR A 264 -12.66 -0.13 -14.45
C THR A 264 -12.05 -0.63 -13.15
N LYS A 265 -12.17 -1.95 -12.90
CA LYS A 265 -11.45 -2.61 -11.82
C LYS A 265 -9.95 -2.55 -12.11
N THR A 266 -9.18 -2.17 -11.09
CA THR A 266 -7.72 -2.18 -11.15
C THR A 266 -7.12 -2.53 -9.79
N VAL A 267 -5.81 -2.77 -9.79
CA VAL A 267 -4.99 -2.97 -8.60
C VAL A 267 -4.03 -1.79 -8.45
N CYS A 268 -3.86 -1.32 -7.22
CA CYS A 268 -2.98 -0.20 -6.90
C CYS A 268 -1.53 -0.47 -7.35
N THR A 269 -0.93 0.51 -7.99
CA THR A 269 0.44 0.43 -8.50
C THR A 269 1.52 0.75 -7.46
N TYR A 270 1.19 0.99 -6.19
CA TYR A 270 2.16 1.48 -5.21
C TYR A 270 2.76 0.37 -4.35
N CYS A 271 2.17 0.04 -3.23
CA CYS A 271 2.79 -0.89 -2.28
C CYS A 271 2.23 -2.32 -2.36
N GLY A 272 2.89 -3.24 -1.67
CA GLY A 272 2.56 -4.67 -1.67
C GLY A 272 1.26 -5.06 -0.96
N VAL A 273 0.47 -4.12 -0.43
CA VAL A 273 -0.89 -4.43 0.05
C VAL A 273 -1.76 -4.99 -1.07
N GLY A 274 -1.58 -4.49 -2.31
CA GLY A 274 -2.39 -4.93 -3.45
C GLY A 274 -3.84 -4.47 -3.36
N CYS A 275 -4.09 -3.23 -2.93
CA CYS A 275 -5.45 -2.67 -2.88
C CYS A 275 -6.12 -2.72 -4.25
N SER A 276 -7.36 -3.22 -4.29
CA SER A 276 -8.21 -3.22 -5.48
C SER A 276 -9.30 -2.17 -5.37
N PHE A 277 -9.63 -1.51 -6.48
CA PHE A 277 -10.68 -0.49 -6.54
C PHE A 277 -11.13 -0.24 -7.98
N GLU A 278 -12.20 0.52 -8.15
CA GLU A 278 -12.62 1.05 -9.43
C GLU A 278 -11.96 2.40 -9.71
N ILE A 279 -11.41 2.55 -10.89
CA ILE A 279 -11.03 3.86 -11.46
C ILE A 279 -12.16 4.33 -12.37
N TRP A 280 -12.65 5.54 -12.13
CA TRP A 280 -13.64 6.21 -12.97
C TRP A 280 -12.93 7.15 -13.92
N THR A 281 -13.10 6.92 -15.21
CA THR A 281 -12.40 7.69 -16.24
C THR A 281 -13.36 8.25 -17.28
N ARG A 282 -13.02 9.44 -17.82
CA ARG A 282 -13.59 10.02 -19.02
C ARG A 282 -12.47 10.66 -19.82
N ASP A 283 -12.37 10.35 -21.11
CA ASP A 283 -11.35 10.93 -22.03
C ASP A 283 -9.92 10.93 -21.45
N ARG A 284 -9.44 9.82 -20.92
CA ARG A 284 -8.15 9.67 -20.22
C ARG A 284 -8.03 10.38 -18.84
N HIS A 285 -8.99 11.20 -18.45
CA HIS A 285 -8.96 11.81 -17.12
C HIS A 285 -9.47 10.83 -16.06
N ILE A 286 -8.69 10.65 -15.01
CA ILE A 286 -9.11 9.92 -13.81
C ILE A 286 -9.89 10.90 -12.94
N LEU A 287 -11.20 10.68 -12.86
CA LEU A 287 -12.14 11.52 -12.13
C LEU A 287 -12.17 11.15 -10.64
N LYS A 288 -12.19 9.82 -10.37
CA LYS A 288 -12.35 9.28 -9.02
C LYS A 288 -11.73 7.90 -8.90
N VAL A 289 -11.23 7.58 -7.72
CA VAL A 289 -10.86 6.21 -7.32
C VAL A 289 -11.84 5.77 -6.23
N GLN A 290 -12.61 4.73 -6.52
CA GLN A 290 -13.66 4.22 -5.63
C GLN A 290 -13.25 2.85 -5.07
N PRO A 291 -12.92 2.75 -3.76
CA PRO A 291 -12.76 1.45 -3.11
C PRO A 291 -14.13 0.78 -2.96
N VAL A 292 -14.13 -0.53 -2.92
CA VAL A 292 -15.33 -1.37 -2.81
C VAL A 292 -15.19 -2.38 -1.69
N ALA A 293 -16.28 -2.73 -1.04
CA ALA A 293 -16.28 -3.64 0.11
C ALA A 293 -15.78 -5.05 -0.27
N GLU A 294 -16.00 -5.47 -1.51
CA GLU A 294 -15.63 -6.77 -2.05
C GLU A 294 -14.13 -6.89 -2.41
N ALA A 295 -13.38 -5.80 -2.34
CA ALA A 295 -11.95 -5.81 -2.63
C ALA A 295 -11.20 -6.70 -1.62
N PRO A 296 -10.48 -7.74 -2.09
CA PRO A 296 -10.06 -8.85 -1.20
C PRO A 296 -8.99 -8.47 -0.18
N ALA A 297 -8.14 -7.46 -0.48
CA ALA A 297 -7.04 -7.07 0.38
C ALA A 297 -7.36 -5.83 1.24
N ASN A 298 -8.22 -4.95 0.79
CA ASN A 298 -8.43 -3.64 1.40
C ASN A 298 -9.86 -3.29 1.76
N GLY A 299 -10.87 -3.99 1.21
CA GLY A 299 -12.25 -3.54 1.35
C GLY A 299 -12.39 -2.07 0.94
N ILE A 300 -13.03 -1.27 1.78
CA ILE A 300 -13.16 0.18 1.53
C ILE A 300 -11.92 1.00 1.88
N SER A 301 -10.89 0.38 2.44
CA SER A 301 -9.70 1.12 2.91
C SER A 301 -8.79 1.53 1.75
N THR A 302 -8.29 2.75 1.84
CA THR A 302 -7.31 3.33 0.91
C THR A 302 -6.28 4.18 1.67
N CYS A 303 -5.25 4.62 0.97
CA CYS A 303 -4.31 5.63 1.47
C CYS A 303 -4.18 6.78 0.48
N VAL A 304 -3.49 7.84 0.86
CA VAL A 304 -3.30 9.02 0.01
C VAL A 304 -2.78 8.67 -1.39
N LYS A 305 -1.80 7.74 -1.50
CA LYS A 305 -1.24 7.31 -2.79
C LYS A 305 -2.26 6.56 -3.64
N GLY A 306 -2.88 5.52 -3.09
CA GLY A 306 -3.87 4.71 -3.81
C GLY A 306 -5.10 5.49 -4.22
N LYS A 307 -5.56 6.41 -3.38
CA LYS A 307 -6.74 7.25 -3.65
C LYS A 307 -6.46 8.40 -4.62
N PHE A 308 -5.32 9.08 -4.48
CA PHE A 308 -5.08 10.37 -5.16
C PHE A 308 -3.80 10.44 -5.98
N GLY A 309 -2.92 9.46 -5.90
CA GLY A 309 -1.58 9.50 -6.51
C GLY A 309 -1.52 9.15 -7.99
N TRP A 310 -2.49 9.53 -8.79
CA TRP A 310 -2.62 9.13 -10.20
C TRP A 310 -2.25 10.21 -11.22
N ASP A 311 -1.80 11.38 -10.79
CA ASP A 311 -1.44 12.50 -11.67
C ASP A 311 -0.37 12.11 -12.69
N PHE A 312 0.51 11.17 -12.33
CA PHE A 312 1.59 10.70 -13.20
C PHE A 312 1.11 10.12 -14.53
N VAL A 313 -0.12 9.60 -14.60
CA VAL A 313 -0.67 8.94 -15.80
C VAL A 313 -0.74 9.90 -16.99
N ASN A 314 -1.07 11.16 -16.71
CA ASN A 314 -1.18 12.22 -17.73
C ASN A 314 -0.10 13.31 -17.56
N SER A 315 0.99 13.01 -16.86
CA SER A 315 2.11 13.94 -16.76
C SER A 315 2.68 14.28 -18.17
N PRO A 316 2.99 15.54 -18.44
CA PRO A 316 3.64 15.93 -19.70
C PRO A 316 5.05 15.33 -19.84
N GLU A 317 5.65 14.89 -18.76
CA GLU A 317 6.99 14.25 -18.75
C GLU A 317 6.95 12.76 -19.15
N ARG A 318 5.75 12.19 -19.42
CA ARG A 318 5.61 10.80 -19.87
C ARG A 318 6.33 10.57 -21.18
N LEU A 319 7.08 9.47 -21.26
CA LEU A 319 7.62 8.97 -22.53
C LEU A 319 6.48 8.50 -23.43
N THR A 320 6.43 9.01 -24.63
CA THR A 320 5.36 8.71 -25.62
C THR A 320 5.90 8.15 -26.94
N THR A 321 7.22 8.23 -27.17
CA THR A 321 7.85 7.80 -28.41
C THR A 321 9.20 7.18 -28.07
N PRO A 322 9.63 6.08 -28.76
CA PRO A 322 10.96 5.52 -28.57
C PRO A 322 12.06 6.54 -28.86
N LEU A 323 13.16 6.46 -28.12
CA LEU A 323 14.29 7.37 -28.27
C LEU A 323 15.57 6.57 -28.55
N ASN A 324 16.30 6.99 -29.58
CA ASN A 324 17.65 6.50 -29.86
C ASN A 324 18.68 7.57 -29.52
N ARG A 325 19.79 7.17 -28.88
CA ARG A 325 20.92 8.09 -28.67
C ARG A 325 21.82 8.13 -29.90
N GLU A 326 22.05 9.33 -30.40
CA GLU A 326 22.98 9.60 -31.51
C GLU A 326 23.87 10.81 -31.17
N ASN A 327 25.17 10.66 -31.32
CA ASN A 327 26.14 11.73 -31.01
C ASN A 327 25.96 12.31 -29.60
N GLY A 328 25.61 11.46 -28.65
CA GLY A 328 25.39 11.85 -27.24
C GLY A 328 24.00 12.43 -26.93
N HIS A 329 23.10 12.61 -27.91
CA HIS A 329 21.77 13.19 -27.71
C HIS A 329 20.67 12.21 -28.10
N PHE A 330 19.57 12.23 -27.40
CA PHE A 330 18.38 11.45 -27.73
C PHE A 330 17.61 12.11 -28.86
N ARG A 331 17.16 11.28 -29.82
CA ARG A 331 16.19 11.67 -30.84
C ARG A 331 15.00 10.71 -30.88
N PRO A 332 13.80 11.18 -31.24
CA PRO A 332 12.67 10.29 -31.48
C PRO A 332 13.00 9.28 -32.59
N ALA A 333 12.51 8.04 -32.41
CA ALA A 333 12.65 6.96 -33.38
C ALA A 333 11.29 6.25 -33.56
N SER A 334 11.11 5.56 -34.69
CA SER A 334 9.99 4.63 -34.81
C SER A 334 10.22 3.38 -33.99
N TRP A 335 9.14 2.65 -33.65
CA TRP A 335 9.26 1.35 -32.99
C TRP A 335 10.13 0.37 -33.78
N ASP A 336 9.98 0.33 -35.11
CA ASP A 336 10.81 -0.54 -35.98
C ASP A 336 12.28 -0.23 -35.84
N GLU A 337 12.64 1.06 -35.93
CA GLU A 337 14.02 1.50 -35.81
C GLU A 337 14.60 1.21 -34.42
N ALA A 338 13.85 1.52 -33.37
CA ALA A 338 14.31 1.34 -32.00
C ALA A 338 14.50 -0.16 -31.66
N LEU A 339 13.50 -1.00 -31.95
CA LEU A 339 13.58 -2.44 -31.67
C LEU A 339 14.62 -3.15 -32.54
N GLN A 340 14.81 -2.74 -33.77
CA GLN A 340 15.88 -3.24 -34.63
C GLN A 340 17.26 -2.94 -34.03
N ARG A 341 17.45 -1.69 -33.57
CA ARG A 341 18.70 -1.32 -32.89
C ARG A 341 18.92 -2.10 -31.58
N VAL A 342 17.87 -2.35 -30.80
CA VAL A 342 17.93 -3.18 -29.59
C VAL A 342 18.36 -4.60 -29.95
N ALA A 343 17.71 -5.21 -30.96
CA ALA A 343 18.03 -6.57 -31.38
C ALA A 343 19.47 -6.69 -31.88
N GLU A 344 19.91 -5.79 -32.76
CA GLU A 344 21.27 -5.76 -33.27
C GLU A 344 22.33 -5.54 -32.17
N GLY A 345 22.07 -4.62 -31.24
CA GLY A 345 22.97 -4.32 -30.14
C GLY A 345 23.16 -5.51 -29.19
N LEU A 346 22.07 -6.14 -28.76
CA LEU A 346 22.14 -7.30 -27.88
C LEU A 346 22.75 -8.52 -28.59
N GLN A 347 22.34 -8.81 -29.84
CA GLN A 347 22.93 -9.90 -30.64
C GLN A 347 24.42 -9.69 -30.90
N GLY A 348 24.83 -8.46 -31.20
CA GLY A 348 26.25 -8.12 -31.41
C GLY A 348 27.10 -8.41 -30.17
N ILE A 349 26.62 -8.04 -28.96
CA ILE A 349 27.30 -8.37 -27.71
C ILE A 349 27.32 -9.89 -27.48
N ALA A 350 26.18 -10.57 -27.65
CA ALA A 350 26.11 -12.03 -27.47
C ALA A 350 27.03 -12.79 -28.43
N GLN A 351 27.13 -12.39 -29.69
CA GLN A 351 28.00 -12.99 -30.69
C GLN A 351 29.50 -12.80 -30.39
N ASN A 352 29.86 -11.62 -29.88
CA ASN A 352 31.28 -11.29 -29.63
C ASN A 352 31.78 -11.83 -28.27
N TYR A 353 30.90 -11.88 -27.24
CA TYR A 353 31.33 -12.13 -25.85
C TYR A 353 30.53 -13.22 -25.14
N GLY A 354 29.49 -13.76 -25.78
CA GLY A 354 28.56 -14.73 -25.15
C GLY A 354 27.38 -14.07 -24.45
N GLY A 355 26.36 -14.88 -24.13
CA GLY A 355 25.12 -14.40 -23.48
C GLY A 355 25.36 -13.85 -22.07
N ASP A 356 26.35 -14.39 -21.35
CA ASP A 356 26.69 -13.91 -20.00
C ASP A 356 27.30 -12.47 -19.96
N ALA A 357 27.62 -11.91 -21.11
CA ALA A 357 28.00 -10.50 -21.22
C ALA A 357 26.79 -9.55 -21.23
N ILE A 358 25.57 -10.09 -21.10
CA ILE A 358 24.31 -9.31 -21.06
C ILE A 358 23.64 -9.52 -19.71
N GLY A 359 23.16 -8.41 -19.10
CA GLY A 359 22.36 -8.42 -17.88
C GLY A 359 20.93 -7.92 -18.15
N PHE A 360 19.95 -8.51 -17.44
CA PHE A 360 18.54 -8.14 -17.51
C PHE A 360 18.02 -7.77 -16.13
N ILE A 361 17.50 -6.58 -15.95
CA ILE A 361 16.85 -6.14 -14.70
C ILE A 361 15.37 -5.92 -14.98
N GLY A 362 14.54 -6.76 -14.37
CA GLY A 362 13.08 -6.67 -14.42
C GLY A 362 12.53 -5.78 -13.31
N SER A 363 11.29 -5.36 -13.49
CA SER A 363 10.60 -4.43 -12.59
C SER A 363 9.69 -5.12 -11.59
N SER A 364 9.74 -4.68 -10.35
CA SER A 364 8.69 -4.98 -9.36
C SER A 364 7.39 -4.16 -9.57
N LYS A 365 7.33 -3.34 -10.64
CA LYS A 365 6.15 -2.61 -11.12
C LYS A 365 5.50 -3.26 -12.35
N ALA A 366 6.24 -4.11 -13.05
CA ALA A 366 5.74 -4.88 -14.18
C ALA A 366 4.72 -5.94 -13.72
N SER A 367 3.89 -6.41 -14.65
CA SER A 367 2.98 -7.53 -14.37
C SER A 367 3.74 -8.85 -14.24
N ASN A 368 3.06 -9.89 -13.74
CA ASN A 368 3.62 -11.23 -13.65
C ASN A 368 4.03 -11.78 -15.03
N GLU A 369 3.21 -11.50 -16.03
CA GLU A 369 3.41 -11.89 -17.42
C GLU A 369 4.67 -11.23 -18.00
N GLU A 370 4.88 -9.96 -17.69
CA GLU A 370 6.05 -9.20 -18.13
C GLU A 370 7.33 -9.65 -17.41
N ALA A 371 7.23 -9.96 -16.11
CA ALA A 371 8.33 -10.58 -15.37
C ALA A 371 8.70 -11.96 -15.95
N TYR A 372 7.70 -12.79 -16.30
CA TYR A 372 7.91 -14.06 -16.97
C TYR A 372 8.63 -13.91 -18.32
N LEU A 373 8.22 -12.93 -19.15
CA LEU A 373 8.86 -12.70 -20.44
C LEU A 373 10.30 -12.16 -20.30
N THR A 374 10.57 -11.32 -19.32
CA THR A 374 11.91 -10.80 -19.05
C THR A 374 12.91 -11.96 -18.82
N GLN A 375 12.58 -12.89 -17.91
CA GLN A 375 13.45 -14.04 -17.64
C GLN A 375 13.49 -15.03 -18.81
N LYS A 376 12.40 -15.16 -19.58
CA LYS A 376 12.34 -16.03 -20.76
C LYS A 376 13.27 -15.53 -21.88
N ILE A 377 13.33 -14.20 -22.11
CA ILE A 377 14.29 -13.60 -23.06
C ILE A 377 15.72 -13.91 -22.63
N ALA A 378 16.07 -13.65 -21.38
CA ALA A 378 17.42 -13.88 -20.86
C ALA A 378 17.86 -15.36 -21.03
N ARG A 379 17.02 -16.28 -20.57
CA ARG A 379 17.35 -17.71 -20.50
C ARG A 379 17.24 -18.42 -21.84
N LEU A 380 16.12 -18.20 -22.55
CA LEU A 380 15.84 -18.94 -23.79
C LEU A 380 16.58 -18.36 -25.00
N ILE A 381 16.68 -17.03 -25.10
CA ILE A 381 17.28 -16.39 -26.28
C ILE A 381 18.79 -16.22 -26.12
N PHE A 382 19.22 -15.76 -24.94
CA PHE A 382 20.64 -15.46 -24.71
C PHE A 382 21.39 -16.56 -23.94
N GLY A 383 20.68 -17.56 -23.39
CA GLY A 383 21.28 -18.67 -22.65
C GLY A 383 21.91 -18.25 -21.31
N THR A 384 21.53 -17.10 -20.77
CA THR A 384 22.10 -16.57 -19.52
C THR A 384 21.07 -16.54 -18.39
N ASN A 385 21.56 -16.74 -17.16
CA ASN A 385 20.78 -16.53 -15.93
C ASN A 385 21.05 -15.15 -15.30
N ASN A 386 21.71 -14.22 -15.98
CA ASN A 386 21.90 -12.84 -15.52
C ASN A 386 20.59 -12.07 -15.62
N VAL A 387 19.63 -12.41 -14.78
CA VAL A 387 18.31 -11.79 -14.67
C VAL A 387 17.91 -11.66 -13.21
N ASP A 388 17.52 -10.46 -12.79
CA ASP A 388 17.10 -10.19 -11.41
C ASP A 388 16.07 -9.06 -11.38
N ASN A 389 15.57 -8.70 -10.19
CA ASN A 389 14.61 -7.61 -10.01
C ASN A 389 14.87 -6.86 -8.69
N SER A 390 14.11 -5.80 -8.43
CA SER A 390 14.28 -4.96 -7.23
C SER A 390 14.00 -5.66 -5.88
N SER A 391 13.57 -6.92 -5.86
CA SER A 391 13.50 -7.70 -4.62
C SER A 391 14.88 -7.86 -3.96
N ARG A 392 15.94 -7.80 -4.75
CA ARG A 392 17.33 -7.80 -4.30
C ARG A 392 17.64 -6.69 -3.33
N TYR A 393 17.09 -5.50 -3.56
CA TYR A 393 17.25 -4.34 -2.67
C TYR A 393 16.29 -4.35 -1.48
N CYS A 394 15.40 -5.34 -1.35
CA CYS A 394 14.25 -5.27 -0.47
C CYS A 394 14.13 -6.49 0.46
N GLN A 395 13.50 -7.56 0.01
CA GLN A 395 13.04 -8.68 0.84
C GLN A 395 13.70 -10.03 0.50
N ASN A 396 14.75 -10.06 -0.31
CA ASN A 396 15.49 -11.31 -0.53
C ASN A 396 16.09 -11.91 0.75
N PRO A 397 16.59 -11.10 1.72
CA PRO A 397 17.01 -11.64 3.01
C PRO A 397 15.87 -12.34 3.76
N ALA A 398 14.64 -11.78 3.71
CA ALA A 398 13.48 -12.43 4.31
C ALA A 398 13.12 -13.74 3.58
N THR A 399 13.18 -13.75 2.25
CA THR A 399 12.96 -14.94 1.45
C THR A 399 13.95 -16.04 1.81
N GLU A 400 15.25 -15.71 1.94
CA GLU A 400 16.30 -16.65 2.35
C GLU A 400 16.06 -17.18 3.77
N GLY A 401 15.76 -16.32 4.73
CA GLY A 401 15.48 -16.71 6.12
C GLY A 401 14.30 -17.68 6.23
N LEU A 402 13.24 -17.45 5.44
CA LEU A 402 12.08 -18.33 5.39
C LEU A 402 12.38 -19.64 4.63
N PHE A 403 13.17 -19.62 3.56
CA PHE A 403 13.61 -20.84 2.90
C PHE A 403 14.41 -21.76 3.82
N ARG A 404 15.28 -21.21 4.68
CA ARG A 404 16.05 -21.97 5.66
C ARG A 404 15.18 -22.67 6.70
N THR A 405 14.10 -22.00 7.11
CA THR A 405 13.30 -22.40 8.29
C THR A 405 12.00 -23.11 7.95
N VAL A 406 11.24 -22.64 6.95
CA VAL A 406 9.88 -23.11 6.62
C VAL A 406 9.70 -23.53 5.16
N GLY A 407 10.63 -23.18 4.27
CA GLY A 407 10.74 -23.67 2.90
C GLY A 407 9.94 -22.90 1.83
N TYR A 408 9.21 -21.84 2.18
CA TYR A 408 8.60 -20.89 1.24
C TYR A 408 8.99 -19.45 1.60
N GLY A 409 9.20 -18.62 0.59
CA GLY A 409 9.62 -17.22 0.75
C GLY A 409 8.49 -16.19 0.77
N GLY A 410 7.27 -16.55 1.15
CA GLY A 410 6.10 -15.67 1.20
C GLY A 410 5.43 -15.62 2.57
N ASP A 411 4.46 -14.71 2.74
CA ASP A 411 3.67 -14.58 3.97
C ASP A 411 2.99 -15.91 4.34
N ALA A 412 2.99 -16.28 5.61
CA ALA A 412 2.45 -17.55 6.07
C ALA A 412 0.91 -17.63 5.97
N GLY A 413 0.22 -16.49 6.04
CA GLY A 413 -1.24 -16.37 5.98
C GLY A 413 -1.69 -15.17 5.16
N THR A 414 -2.87 -14.64 5.50
CA THR A 414 -3.51 -13.52 4.83
C THR A 414 -3.51 -12.24 5.68
N ILE A 415 -3.86 -11.11 5.08
CA ILE A 415 -4.10 -9.84 5.79
C ILE A 415 -5.24 -10.01 6.82
N GLU A 416 -6.22 -10.87 6.55
CA GLU A 416 -7.28 -11.19 7.50
C GLU A 416 -6.75 -11.92 8.76
N ASP A 417 -5.74 -12.79 8.61
CA ASP A 417 -5.09 -13.45 9.76
C ASP A 417 -4.46 -12.43 10.73
N LEU A 418 -3.95 -11.31 10.22
CA LEU A 418 -3.40 -10.23 11.06
C LEU A 418 -4.46 -9.59 11.96
N GLN A 419 -5.73 -9.58 11.54
CA GLN A 419 -6.83 -9.08 12.36
C GLN A 419 -7.30 -10.11 13.40
N GLN A 420 -6.98 -11.39 13.21
CA GLN A 420 -7.41 -12.48 14.10
C GLN A 420 -6.39 -12.82 15.20
N THR A 421 -5.13 -12.42 15.07
CA THR A 421 -4.06 -12.71 16.02
C THR A 421 -4.26 -11.98 17.35
N ASP A 422 -3.75 -12.55 18.44
CA ASP A 422 -3.74 -11.91 19.76
C ASP A 422 -2.61 -10.89 19.88
N LEU A 423 -1.47 -11.15 19.23
CA LEU A 423 -0.29 -10.29 19.29
C LEU A 423 0.28 -10.03 17.89
N ILE A 424 0.48 -8.76 17.57
CA ILE A 424 1.34 -8.32 16.46
C ILE A 424 2.71 -7.94 17.02
N VAL A 425 3.76 -8.56 16.51
CA VAL A 425 5.15 -8.17 16.74
C VAL A 425 5.66 -7.50 15.46
N LEU A 426 5.86 -6.19 15.51
CA LEU A 426 6.28 -5.38 14.38
C LEU A 426 7.75 -4.99 14.53
N VAL A 427 8.63 -5.47 13.65
CA VAL A 427 10.07 -5.29 13.75
C VAL A 427 10.63 -4.58 12.52
N GLY A 428 11.32 -3.47 12.70
CA GLY A 428 11.95 -2.70 11.61
C GLY A 428 10.97 -2.31 10.50
N SER A 429 9.74 -1.91 10.86
CA SER A 429 8.67 -1.67 9.90
C SER A 429 7.72 -0.54 10.32
N ASN A 430 7.75 0.57 9.59
CA ASN A 430 6.76 1.65 9.74
C ASN A 430 5.57 1.40 8.81
N LEU A 431 4.62 0.58 9.24
CA LEU A 431 3.44 0.21 8.44
C LEU A 431 2.55 1.41 8.11
N ALA A 432 2.38 2.36 9.02
CA ALA A 432 1.50 3.51 8.84
C ALA A 432 1.89 4.36 7.61
N GLU A 433 3.17 4.46 7.30
CA GLU A 433 3.69 5.19 6.14
C GLU A 433 3.92 4.29 4.91
N ASN A 434 4.32 3.01 5.11
CA ASN A 434 4.71 2.09 4.04
C ASN A 434 3.57 1.21 3.51
N HIS A 435 2.68 0.71 4.40
CA HIS A 435 1.56 -0.17 4.12
C HIS A 435 0.30 0.32 4.85
N PRO A 436 -0.19 1.55 4.58
CA PRO A 436 -1.16 2.23 5.45
C PRO A 436 -2.44 1.44 5.68
N VAL A 437 -2.92 0.69 4.69
CA VAL A 437 -4.15 -0.11 4.81
C VAL A 437 -3.97 -1.29 5.78
N ILE A 438 -2.82 -1.99 5.75
CA ILE A 438 -2.52 -3.02 6.75
C ILE A 438 -2.40 -2.39 8.15
N ALA A 439 -1.76 -1.21 8.24
CA ALA A 439 -1.70 -0.47 9.50
C ALA A 439 -3.11 -0.12 10.02
N SER A 440 -4.03 0.31 9.15
CA SER A 440 -5.42 0.59 9.54
C SER A 440 -6.12 -0.65 10.07
N HIS A 441 -5.95 -1.82 9.45
CA HIS A 441 -6.52 -3.08 9.92
C HIS A 441 -5.98 -3.49 11.30
N ILE A 442 -4.67 -3.34 11.53
CA ILE A 442 -4.06 -3.60 12.84
C ILE A 442 -4.56 -2.59 13.88
N LYS A 443 -4.60 -1.29 13.56
CA LYS A 443 -5.14 -0.24 14.43
C LYS A 443 -6.60 -0.50 14.81
N GLN A 444 -7.42 -0.97 13.87
CA GLN A 444 -8.81 -1.38 14.15
C GLN A 444 -8.86 -2.55 15.14
N SER A 445 -8.10 -3.61 14.90
CA SER A 445 -8.08 -4.78 15.77
C SER A 445 -7.52 -4.45 17.16
N HIS A 446 -6.49 -3.64 17.23
CA HIS A 446 -5.94 -3.12 18.49
C HIS A 446 -6.99 -2.32 19.29
N LYS A 447 -7.70 -1.39 18.62
CA LYS A 447 -8.73 -0.53 19.22
C LYS A 447 -9.97 -1.30 19.67
N HIS A 448 -10.49 -2.20 18.83
CA HIS A 448 -11.82 -2.80 19.01
C HIS A 448 -11.81 -4.21 19.61
N ARG A 449 -10.71 -4.95 19.43
CA ARG A 449 -10.58 -6.33 19.93
C ARG A 449 -9.59 -6.46 21.09
N GLY A 450 -8.82 -5.41 21.40
CA GLY A 450 -7.77 -5.48 22.39
C GLY A 450 -6.55 -6.30 21.94
N GLN A 451 -6.36 -6.48 20.64
CA GLN A 451 -5.15 -7.07 20.04
C GLN A 451 -3.91 -6.35 20.58
N LYS A 452 -2.92 -7.09 21.04
CA LYS A 452 -1.68 -6.51 21.55
C LYS A 452 -0.72 -6.14 20.41
N LEU A 453 0.04 -5.08 20.66
CA LEU A 453 1.03 -4.56 19.69
C LEU A 453 2.39 -4.36 20.38
N LEU A 454 3.38 -5.14 19.98
CA LEU A 454 4.79 -4.99 20.34
C LEU A 454 5.53 -4.41 19.13
N VAL A 455 6.23 -3.28 19.30
CA VAL A 455 7.00 -2.65 18.23
C VAL A 455 8.48 -2.57 18.60
N VAL A 456 9.33 -3.03 17.71
CA VAL A 456 10.80 -2.99 17.83
C VAL A 456 11.35 -2.17 16.66
N ASP A 457 11.72 -0.92 16.90
CA ASP A 457 12.18 0.00 15.86
C ASP A 457 13.02 1.14 16.47
N PRO A 458 14.12 1.59 15.87
CA PRO A 458 14.89 2.72 16.37
C PRO A 458 14.14 4.06 16.32
N ARG A 459 13.15 4.17 15.39
CA ARG A 459 12.36 5.39 15.18
C ARG A 459 10.97 5.25 15.78
N ARG A 460 10.58 6.20 16.62
CA ARG A 460 9.26 6.24 17.25
C ARG A 460 8.23 6.79 16.26
N HIS A 461 7.68 5.91 15.41
CA HIS A 461 6.64 6.20 14.43
C HIS A 461 5.23 5.92 14.98
N GLU A 462 4.17 6.17 14.21
CA GLU A 462 2.78 6.03 14.65
C GLU A 462 2.46 4.68 15.32
N MET A 463 2.90 3.57 14.71
CA MET A 463 2.65 2.26 15.29
C MET A 463 3.39 2.07 16.63
N ALA A 464 4.59 2.61 16.76
CA ALA A 464 5.37 2.59 18.01
C ALA A 464 4.68 3.40 19.12
N GLU A 465 4.02 4.49 18.78
CA GLU A 465 3.29 5.30 19.74
C GLU A 465 1.98 4.66 20.21
N ARG A 466 1.41 3.78 19.40
CA ARG A 466 0.20 3.01 19.74
C ARG A 466 0.51 1.69 20.42
N ALA A 467 1.78 1.27 20.46
CA ALA A 467 2.19 -0.02 20.97
C ALA A 467 1.91 -0.17 22.48
N ASP A 468 1.51 -1.38 22.90
CA ASP A 468 1.46 -1.77 24.29
C ASP A 468 2.88 -1.88 24.88
N CYS A 469 3.85 -2.34 24.06
CA CYS A 469 5.29 -2.36 24.39
C CYS A 469 6.08 -1.84 23.18
N TYR A 470 6.93 -0.84 23.40
CA TYR A 470 7.80 -0.27 22.38
C TYR A 470 9.26 -0.36 22.82
N LEU A 471 10.07 -1.03 22.00
CA LEU A 471 11.50 -1.19 22.20
C LEU A 471 12.26 -0.32 21.19
N ARG A 472 12.95 0.72 21.70
CA ARG A 472 13.82 1.58 20.86
C ARG A 472 15.19 0.93 20.75
N ILE A 473 15.28 -0.07 19.87
CA ILE A 473 16.48 -0.88 19.69
C ILE A 473 17.60 -0.11 18.98
N ARG A 474 18.87 -0.41 19.31
CA ARG A 474 20.01 0.04 18.52
C ARG A 474 19.98 -0.60 17.13
N PRO A 475 20.10 0.17 16.02
CA PRO A 475 20.12 -0.38 14.66
C PRO A 475 21.11 -1.53 14.47
N GLY A 476 20.70 -2.60 13.77
CA GLY A 476 21.53 -3.77 13.44
C GLY A 476 21.70 -4.79 14.57
N THR A 477 20.94 -4.67 15.67
CA THR A 477 21.03 -5.62 16.80
C THR A 477 19.79 -6.52 16.96
N ASP A 478 18.89 -6.50 15.99
CA ASP A 478 17.62 -7.21 16.03
C ASP A 478 17.77 -8.73 16.14
N LEU A 479 18.82 -9.33 15.54
CA LEU A 479 19.16 -10.74 15.68
C LEU A 479 19.40 -11.11 17.14
N VAL A 480 20.13 -10.25 17.89
CA VAL A 480 20.42 -10.47 19.30
C VAL A 480 19.14 -10.43 20.12
N TRP A 481 18.28 -9.45 19.86
CA TRP A 481 16.98 -9.35 20.48
C TRP A 481 16.14 -10.61 20.24
N ALA A 482 15.94 -11.01 18.96
CA ALA A 482 15.10 -12.14 18.61
C ALA A 482 15.62 -13.47 19.22
N SER A 483 16.96 -13.66 19.20
CA SER A 483 17.60 -14.85 19.78
C SER A 483 17.49 -14.87 21.32
N ALA A 484 17.58 -13.71 21.97
CA ALA A 484 17.37 -13.60 23.43
C ALA A 484 15.91 -13.89 23.80
N MET A 485 14.94 -13.44 22.97
CA MET A 485 13.53 -13.81 23.14
C MET A 485 13.34 -15.33 23.01
N ALA A 486 13.89 -15.96 21.97
CA ALA A 486 13.82 -17.40 21.78
C ALA A 486 14.45 -18.17 22.97
N LYS A 487 15.59 -17.70 23.48
CA LYS A 487 16.20 -18.27 24.70
C LYS A 487 15.27 -18.14 25.90
N TYR A 488 14.69 -16.98 26.11
CA TYR A 488 13.75 -16.74 27.21
C TYR A 488 12.55 -17.70 27.14
N MET A 489 12.01 -17.96 25.93
CA MET A 489 10.91 -18.92 25.74
C MET A 489 11.28 -20.31 26.24
N PHE A 490 12.48 -20.81 25.92
CA PHE A 490 12.96 -22.10 26.42
C PHE A 490 13.20 -22.09 27.92
N ASP A 491 13.85 -21.07 28.45
CA ASP A 491 14.28 -21.02 29.85
C ASP A 491 13.07 -20.87 30.80
N HIS A 492 11.94 -20.28 30.34
CA HIS A 492 10.76 -20.01 31.18
C HIS A 492 9.53 -20.88 30.84
N GLY A 493 9.69 -21.85 29.91
CA GLY A 493 8.63 -22.83 29.59
C GLY A 493 7.53 -22.28 28.66
N TYR A 494 7.82 -21.25 27.89
CA TYR A 494 6.94 -20.71 26.86
C TYR A 494 7.13 -21.37 25.47
N ALA A 495 8.16 -22.21 25.33
CA ALA A 495 8.37 -22.97 24.09
C ALA A 495 7.26 -24.02 23.90
N ASP A 496 6.71 -24.13 22.70
CA ASP A 496 5.72 -25.18 22.37
C ASP A 496 6.47 -26.52 22.09
N GLU A 497 6.79 -27.24 23.16
CA GLU A 497 7.55 -28.51 23.08
C GLU A 497 6.81 -29.59 22.28
N ALA A 498 5.47 -29.56 22.24
CA ALA A 498 4.68 -30.51 21.45
C ALA A 498 4.84 -30.24 19.95
N PHE A 499 4.69 -28.97 19.55
CA PHE A 499 4.92 -28.53 18.16
C PHE A 499 6.37 -28.81 17.73
N LEU A 500 7.35 -28.45 18.56
CA LEU A 500 8.77 -28.66 18.28
C LEU A 500 9.07 -30.13 18.02
N THR A 501 8.63 -31.05 18.89
CA THR A 501 8.86 -32.48 18.75
C THR A 501 8.22 -33.06 17.48
N GLN A 502 6.99 -32.62 17.17
CA GLN A 502 6.23 -33.20 16.06
C GLN A 502 6.62 -32.62 14.70
N ARG A 503 6.91 -31.33 14.63
CA ARG A 503 6.95 -30.58 13.37
C ARG A 503 8.27 -29.88 13.07
N VAL A 504 9.28 -29.95 13.94
CA VAL A 504 10.51 -29.17 13.78
C VAL A 504 11.75 -30.07 13.96
N ASN A 505 12.75 -29.87 13.15
CA ASN A 505 14.07 -30.48 13.24
C ASN A 505 15.10 -29.53 13.86
N GLN A 506 16.24 -30.07 14.30
CA GLN A 506 17.42 -29.33 14.82
C GLN A 506 17.13 -28.54 16.13
N VAL A 507 16.17 -28.99 16.93
CA VAL A 507 15.73 -28.30 18.17
C VAL A 507 16.86 -28.23 19.20
N ASP A 508 17.55 -29.35 19.49
CA ASP A 508 18.59 -29.41 20.51
C ASP A 508 19.84 -28.59 20.12
N GLU A 509 20.22 -28.64 18.85
CA GLU A 509 21.34 -27.87 18.29
C GLU A 509 21.07 -26.38 18.38
N TYR A 510 19.85 -25.96 18.01
CA TYR A 510 19.43 -24.56 18.09
C TYR A 510 19.38 -24.08 19.55
N ARG A 511 18.77 -24.88 20.47
CA ARG A 511 18.72 -24.56 21.90
C ARG A 511 20.12 -24.35 22.48
N ALA A 512 21.06 -25.21 22.11
CA ALA A 512 22.47 -25.09 22.55
C ALA A 512 23.13 -23.80 21.98
N SER A 513 22.81 -23.42 20.74
CA SER A 513 23.37 -22.23 20.09
C SER A 513 22.92 -20.91 20.74
N LEU A 514 21.80 -20.94 21.48
CA LEU A 514 21.28 -19.75 22.17
C LEU A 514 22.04 -19.40 23.46
N ALA A 515 22.99 -20.20 23.92
CA ALA A 515 23.71 -19.96 25.17
C ALA A 515 24.32 -18.54 25.29
N PRO A 516 24.90 -17.90 24.27
CA PRO A 516 25.44 -16.56 24.38
C PRO A 516 24.39 -15.45 24.50
N PHE A 517 23.14 -15.67 24.05
CA PHE A 517 22.10 -14.65 23.95
C PHE A 517 21.34 -14.48 25.28
N THR A 518 22.07 -14.12 26.35
CA THR A 518 21.50 -13.82 27.66
C THR A 518 20.79 -12.45 27.65
N LEU A 519 19.88 -12.21 28.59
CA LEU A 519 19.25 -10.88 28.77
C LEU A 519 20.27 -9.79 29.00
N ALA A 520 21.32 -10.05 29.79
CA ALA A 520 22.40 -9.10 30.03
C ALA A 520 23.17 -8.74 28.73
N PHE A 521 23.50 -9.75 27.91
CA PHE A 521 24.14 -9.52 26.61
C PHE A 521 23.21 -8.75 25.65
N ALA A 522 21.94 -9.11 25.62
CA ALA A 522 20.94 -8.39 24.79
C ALA A 522 20.74 -6.94 25.28
N SER A 523 20.71 -6.72 26.58
CA SER A 523 20.60 -5.38 27.18
C SER A 523 21.76 -4.48 26.75
N GLU A 524 22.98 -4.95 26.90
CA GLU A 524 24.19 -4.20 26.50
C GLU A 524 24.23 -3.93 24.99
N THR A 525 23.98 -4.95 24.18
CA THR A 525 24.09 -4.88 22.71
C THR A 525 22.98 -4.06 22.09
N CYS A 526 21.73 -4.30 22.49
CA CYS A 526 20.56 -3.65 21.90
C CYS A 526 20.30 -2.24 22.49
N GLY A 527 20.92 -1.90 23.60
CA GLY A 527 20.70 -0.61 24.28
C GLY A 527 19.35 -0.54 25.01
N LEU A 528 18.81 -1.68 25.44
CA LEU A 528 17.54 -1.83 26.15
C LEU A 528 17.81 -2.28 27.58
N SER A 529 16.93 -1.94 28.52
CA SER A 529 17.00 -2.48 29.87
C SER A 529 16.54 -3.94 29.89
N GLU A 530 17.05 -4.73 30.86
CA GLU A 530 16.56 -6.11 31.05
C GLU A 530 15.06 -6.15 31.36
N SER A 531 14.50 -5.12 32.01
CA SER A 531 13.06 -5.04 32.30
C SER A 531 12.22 -4.88 31.03
N GLU A 532 12.67 -4.06 30.06
CA GLU A 532 12.00 -3.93 28.76
C GLU A 532 12.05 -5.23 27.97
N LEU A 533 13.20 -5.93 28.02
CA LEU A 533 13.36 -7.23 27.37
C LEU A 533 12.45 -8.29 27.98
N ILE A 534 12.31 -8.32 29.32
CA ILE A 534 11.41 -9.24 30.03
C ILE A 534 9.95 -8.93 29.70
N GLU A 535 9.54 -7.65 29.69
CA GLU A 535 8.18 -7.26 29.34
C GLU A 535 7.79 -7.74 27.93
N ALA A 536 8.68 -7.55 26.96
CA ALA A 536 8.47 -8.03 25.60
C ALA A 536 8.41 -9.58 25.54
N ALA A 537 9.31 -10.26 26.26
CA ALA A 537 9.35 -11.72 26.30
C ALA A 537 8.10 -12.32 26.92
N GLU A 538 7.62 -11.75 28.03
CA GLU A 538 6.36 -12.17 28.67
C GLU A 538 5.15 -11.94 27.76
N MET A 539 5.11 -10.81 27.05
CA MET A 539 4.04 -10.54 26.08
C MET A 539 4.02 -11.57 24.95
N ILE A 540 5.19 -11.96 24.41
CA ILE A 540 5.30 -13.01 23.39
C ILE A 540 4.90 -14.37 23.95
N GLY A 541 5.42 -14.73 25.13
CA GLY A 541 5.22 -16.04 25.75
C GLY A 541 3.78 -16.29 26.18
N GLN A 542 3.05 -15.26 26.59
CA GLN A 542 1.65 -15.35 27.04
C GLN A 542 0.63 -15.25 25.90
N ALA A 543 1.04 -14.86 24.70
CA ALA A 543 0.13 -14.74 23.57
C ALA A 543 -0.37 -16.10 23.09
N GLY A 544 -1.70 -16.24 22.96
CA GLY A 544 -2.32 -17.45 22.41
C GLY A 544 -2.01 -17.65 20.91
N SER A 545 -1.80 -16.53 20.20
CA SER A 545 -1.36 -16.50 18.80
C SER A 545 -0.52 -15.23 18.54
N ALA A 546 0.49 -15.35 17.69
CA ALA A 546 1.34 -14.23 17.31
C ALA A 546 1.66 -14.23 15.83
N CYS A 547 1.62 -13.02 15.24
CA CYS A 547 2.16 -12.72 13.91
C CYS A 547 3.37 -11.81 14.06
N VAL A 548 4.49 -12.18 13.44
CA VAL A 548 5.68 -11.34 13.35
C VAL A 548 5.75 -10.72 11.96
N LEU A 549 5.74 -9.39 11.90
CA LEU A 549 5.82 -8.60 10.69
C LEU A 549 7.15 -7.86 10.65
N TRP A 550 7.87 -7.97 9.55
CA TRP A 550 9.11 -7.21 9.38
C TRP A 550 9.25 -6.64 7.98
N ALA A 551 10.06 -5.62 7.83
CA ALA A 551 10.31 -4.96 6.56
C ALA A 551 11.80 -4.66 6.36
N MET A 552 12.08 -3.63 5.56
CA MET A 552 13.44 -3.26 5.16
C MET A 552 14.33 -2.80 6.32
N GLY A 553 13.76 -2.42 7.48
CA GLY A 553 14.54 -2.17 8.70
C GLY A 553 15.25 -3.40 9.23
N ILE A 554 14.85 -4.60 8.80
CA ILE A 554 15.50 -5.88 9.09
C ILE A 554 16.35 -6.35 7.92
N THR A 555 15.81 -6.28 6.69
CA THR A 555 16.43 -6.93 5.54
C THR A 555 17.56 -6.12 4.90
N GLN A 556 17.60 -4.81 5.09
CA GLN A 556 18.62 -3.92 4.51
C GLN A 556 19.81 -3.69 5.46
N HIS A 557 20.30 -4.78 6.06
CA HIS A 557 21.50 -4.87 6.89
C HIS A 557 22.49 -5.88 6.33
N SER A 558 23.75 -5.79 6.75
CA SER A 558 24.81 -6.72 6.36
C SER A 558 24.56 -8.18 6.81
N HIS A 559 23.58 -8.42 7.68
CA HIS A 559 23.14 -9.74 8.16
C HIS A 559 21.61 -9.86 8.17
N GLY A 560 20.94 -9.31 7.14
CA GLY A 560 19.49 -9.29 7.02
C GLY A 560 18.87 -10.69 6.90
N ALA A 561 19.52 -11.62 6.21
CA ALA A 561 19.08 -13.01 6.06
C ALA A 561 19.10 -13.75 7.40
N ASP A 562 20.17 -13.59 8.18
CA ASP A 562 20.29 -14.18 9.51
C ASP A 562 19.26 -13.58 10.48
N THR A 563 19.04 -12.27 10.43
CA THR A 563 18.03 -11.61 11.28
C THR A 563 16.62 -12.09 10.94
N SER A 564 16.30 -12.24 9.64
CA SER A 564 15.02 -12.80 9.20
C SER A 564 14.86 -14.28 9.63
N THR A 565 15.94 -15.05 9.61
CA THR A 565 16.00 -16.43 10.13
C THR A 565 15.70 -16.45 11.64
N ALA A 566 16.28 -15.53 12.42
CA ALA A 566 16.06 -15.44 13.87
C ALA A 566 14.59 -15.15 14.21
N LEU A 567 13.93 -14.27 13.45
CA LEU A 567 12.50 -13.98 13.63
C LEU A 567 11.62 -15.21 13.32
N SER A 568 11.94 -15.96 12.26
CA SER A 568 11.24 -17.21 11.94
C SER A 568 11.51 -18.31 12.97
N ASN A 569 12.74 -18.42 13.49
CA ASN A 569 13.07 -19.32 14.59
C ASN A 569 12.22 -19.02 15.85
N LEU A 570 12.05 -17.77 16.21
CA LEU A 570 11.21 -17.37 17.36
C LEU A 570 9.75 -17.83 17.18
N LEU A 571 9.20 -17.70 15.97
CA LEU A 571 7.85 -18.19 15.65
C LEU A 571 7.77 -19.73 15.73
N LEU A 572 8.81 -20.44 15.29
CA LEU A 572 8.87 -21.91 15.42
C LEU A 572 8.95 -22.35 16.88
N VAL A 573 9.76 -21.68 17.69
CA VAL A 573 9.90 -21.98 19.13
C VAL A 573 8.56 -21.85 19.87
N THR A 574 7.76 -20.85 19.50
CA THR A 574 6.45 -20.56 20.13
C THR A 574 5.27 -21.24 19.43
N GLY A 575 5.50 -22.13 18.45
CA GLY A 575 4.44 -22.86 17.72
C GLY A 575 3.53 -21.98 16.87
N ASN A 576 3.99 -20.80 16.46
CA ASN A 576 3.21 -19.81 15.73
C ASN A 576 3.31 -19.97 14.20
N TYR A 577 2.99 -21.16 13.70
CA TYR A 577 2.83 -21.45 12.25
C TYR A 577 1.69 -22.44 12.00
N GLY A 578 1.00 -22.28 10.88
CA GLY A 578 0.03 -23.26 10.37
C GLY A 578 -1.36 -23.22 10.99
N ARG A 579 -1.68 -22.24 11.80
CA ARG A 579 -3.00 -22.01 12.41
C ARG A 579 -3.46 -20.57 12.22
N PRO A 580 -4.77 -20.27 12.35
CA PRO A 580 -5.29 -18.90 12.20
C PRO A 580 -4.56 -17.91 13.11
N GLY A 581 -4.28 -16.72 12.58
CA GLY A 581 -3.64 -15.64 13.34
C GLY A 581 -2.19 -15.92 13.75
N THR A 582 -1.45 -16.73 12.99
CA THR A 582 -0.04 -17.01 13.26
C THR A 582 0.82 -16.92 12.01
N GLY A 583 2.12 -16.70 12.19
CA GLY A 583 3.12 -16.79 11.13
C GLY A 583 4.01 -15.59 10.96
N GLY A 584 4.95 -15.73 10.04
CA GLY A 584 5.87 -14.69 9.59
C GLY A 584 5.32 -13.95 8.36
N TYR A 585 5.42 -12.63 8.37
CA TYR A 585 4.90 -11.74 7.34
C TYR A 585 5.97 -10.74 6.91
N PRO A 586 6.82 -11.07 5.95
CA PRO A 586 7.76 -10.12 5.36
C PRO A 586 7.00 -9.12 4.48
N MET A 587 6.76 -7.92 4.99
CA MET A 587 5.98 -6.88 4.32
C MET A 587 6.61 -6.43 3.01
N ARG A 588 6.11 -6.95 1.88
CA ARG A 588 6.63 -6.64 0.54
C ARG A 588 6.43 -5.18 0.17
N GLY A 589 7.50 -4.53 -0.31
CA GLY A 589 7.51 -3.09 -0.54
C GLY A 589 6.69 -2.64 -1.76
N HIS A 590 6.98 -3.19 -2.95
CA HIS A 590 6.31 -2.87 -4.20
C HIS A 590 5.05 -3.70 -4.43
N ASN A 591 4.18 -3.17 -5.30
CA ASN A 591 2.90 -3.81 -5.68
C ASN A 591 3.06 -5.22 -6.26
N ASN A 592 4.16 -5.50 -6.97
CA ASN A 592 4.43 -6.81 -7.59
C ASN A 592 5.83 -7.34 -7.33
N VAL A 593 6.51 -6.94 -6.25
CA VAL A 593 7.83 -7.49 -5.93
C VAL A 593 7.76 -8.98 -5.60
N GLN A 594 6.64 -9.45 -5.05
CA GLN A 594 6.38 -10.87 -4.84
C GLN A 594 6.26 -11.56 -6.20
N GLY A 595 5.39 -11.06 -7.09
CA GLY A 595 5.16 -11.67 -8.40
C GLY A 595 6.38 -11.63 -9.33
N ALA A 596 7.17 -10.56 -9.33
CA ALA A 596 8.39 -10.52 -10.12
C ALA A 596 9.36 -11.66 -9.74
N SER A 597 9.47 -11.98 -8.44
CA SER A 597 10.24 -13.12 -7.94
C SER A 597 9.55 -14.46 -8.23
N ASP A 598 8.25 -14.56 -7.99
CA ASP A 598 7.42 -15.74 -8.22
C ASP A 598 7.49 -16.24 -9.68
N PHE A 599 7.53 -15.28 -10.63
CA PHE A 599 7.57 -15.55 -12.07
C PHE A 599 8.97 -15.54 -12.66
N GLY A 600 10.01 -15.65 -11.82
CA GLY A 600 11.35 -16.09 -12.19
C GLY A 600 12.34 -14.99 -12.58
N CYS A 601 12.06 -13.70 -12.33
CA CYS A 601 13.08 -12.66 -12.42
C CYS A 601 14.06 -12.76 -11.23
N LEU A 602 14.78 -13.89 -11.14
CA LEU A 602 15.80 -14.18 -10.13
C LEU A 602 16.93 -14.98 -10.77
N SER A 603 18.17 -14.64 -10.48
CA SER A 603 19.35 -15.19 -11.16
C SER A 603 19.60 -16.67 -10.92
N ASN A 604 19.00 -17.23 -9.87
CA ASN A 604 19.22 -18.61 -9.43
C ASN A 604 17.96 -19.50 -9.48
N LEU A 605 16.79 -18.94 -9.84
CA LEU A 605 15.49 -19.61 -9.77
C LEU A 605 14.65 -19.38 -11.02
N TYR A 606 14.03 -20.42 -11.55
CA TYR A 606 12.93 -20.36 -12.49
C TYR A 606 11.63 -19.93 -11.80
N PRO A 607 10.54 -19.65 -12.55
CA PRO A 607 9.23 -19.42 -11.95
C PRO A 607 8.82 -20.53 -10.98
N GLY A 608 8.16 -20.17 -9.89
CA GLY A 608 7.80 -21.11 -8.84
C GLY A 608 8.93 -21.48 -7.89
N TYR A 609 10.03 -20.72 -7.87
CA TYR A 609 11.20 -20.91 -7.00
C TYR A 609 11.99 -22.20 -7.29
N GLU A 610 11.95 -22.69 -8.51
CA GLU A 610 12.65 -23.90 -8.95
C GLU A 610 14.09 -23.58 -9.30
N LYS A 611 15.06 -24.34 -8.72
CA LYS A 611 16.48 -24.03 -8.85
C LYS A 611 17.02 -24.31 -10.25
N VAL A 612 17.78 -23.36 -10.82
CA VAL A 612 18.43 -23.51 -12.13
C VAL A 612 19.49 -24.61 -12.13
N THR A 613 20.07 -24.95 -10.97
CA THR A 613 21.10 -25.96 -10.78
C THR A 613 20.55 -27.40 -10.81
N GLU A 614 19.21 -27.58 -10.73
CA GLU A 614 18.62 -28.91 -10.70
C GLU A 614 18.39 -29.46 -12.12
N PRO A 615 19.01 -30.55 -12.53
CA PRO A 615 18.89 -31.09 -13.90
C PRO A 615 17.45 -31.38 -14.33
N ALA A 616 16.64 -31.96 -13.43
CA ALA A 616 15.23 -32.25 -13.70
C ALA A 616 14.36 -31.00 -13.96
N VAL A 617 14.67 -29.93 -13.23
CA VAL A 617 14.02 -28.63 -13.43
C VAL A 617 14.41 -28.06 -14.80
N ARG A 618 15.69 -28.04 -15.12
CA ARG A 618 16.18 -27.57 -16.41
C ARG A 618 15.59 -28.34 -17.58
N GLU A 619 15.52 -29.68 -17.49
CA GLU A 619 14.87 -30.53 -18.50
C GLU A 619 13.38 -30.23 -18.66
N LYS A 620 12.68 -29.96 -17.55
CA LYS A 620 11.25 -29.58 -17.57
C LYS A 620 11.05 -28.28 -18.33
N TRP A 621 11.82 -27.23 -18.01
CA TRP A 621 11.70 -25.92 -18.66
C TRP A 621 12.15 -25.98 -20.14
N ALA A 622 13.25 -26.68 -20.44
CA ALA A 622 13.70 -26.85 -21.81
C ALA A 622 12.65 -27.57 -22.69
N ARG A 623 12.05 -28.64 -22.19
CA ARG A 623 10.96 -29.35 -22.88
C ARG A 623 9.74 -28.44 -23.12
N ALA A 624 9.34 -27.65 -22.13
CA ALA A 624 8.22 -26.75 -22.24
C ALA A 624 8.46 -25.65 -23.28
N TRP A 625 9.68 -25.14 -23.36
CA TRP A 625 10.08 -24.13 -24.33
C TRP A 625 10.54 -24.68 -25.70
N GLY A 626 10.59 -26.00 -25.86
CA GLY A 626 10.92 -26.66 -27.12
C GLY A 626 12.41 -26.56 -27.50
N VAL A 627 13.32 -26.52 -26.55
CA VAL A 627 14.75 -26.44 -26.71
C VAL A 627 15.47 -27.63 -26.04
N SER A 628 16.75 -27.83 -26.37
CA SER A 628 17.56 -28.81 -25.64
C SER A 628 17.93 -28.28 -24.24
N PRO A 629 18.07 -29.15 -23.22
CA PRO A 629 18.48 -28.72 -21.89
C PRO A 629 19.81 -27.96 -21.86
N GLU A 630 20.72 -28.27 -22.76
CA GLU A 630 22.04 -27.62 -22.89
C GLU A 630 21.96 -26.17 -23.37
N ALA A 631 20.85 -25.77 -23.98
CA ALA A 631 20.62 -24.39 -24.39
C ALA A 631 20.32 -23.47 -23.18
N LEU A 632 19.95 -24.05 -22.03
CA LEU A 632 19.70 -23.35 -20.80
C LEU A 632 20.88 -23.47 -19.84
N SER A 633 21.35 -22.36 -19.26
CA SER A 633 22.46 -22.39 -18.29
C SER A 633 22.07 -23.17 -17.02
N ASP A 634 22.99 -23.99 -16.50
CA ASP A 634 22.85 -24.69 -15.22
C ASP A 634 23.54 -23.97 -14.04
N GLN A 635 24.12 -22.83 -14.29
CA GLN A 635 24.79 -22.01 -13.28
C GLN A 635 23.89 -20.83 -12.86
N PRO A 636 23.87 -20.47 -11.56
CA PRO A 636 23.27 -19.22 -11.14
C PRO A 636 23.93 -18.04 -11.86
N GLY A 637 23.12 -17.09 -12.31
CA GLY A 637 23.60 -15.86 -12.94
C GLY A 637 24.05 -14.80 -11.92
N ALA A 638 24.51 -13.68 -12.45
CA ALA A 638 24.72 -12.48 -11.65
C ALA A 638 23.37 -11.87 -11.22
N ASP A 639 23.22 -11.56 -9.95
CA ASP A 639 22.13 -10.73 -9.44
C ASP A 639 22.39 -9.23 -9.71
N ASN A 640 21.44 -8.34 -9.38
CA ASN A 640 21.54 -6.92 -9.64
C ASN A 640 22.86 -6.32 -9.15
N PHE A 641 23.26 -6.60 -7.92
CA PHE A 641 24.52 -6.10 -7.35
C PHE A 641 25.73 -6.59 -8.15
N LYS A 642 25.79 -7.88 -8.45
CA LYS A 642 26.88 -8.48 -9.23
C LYS A 642 26.87 -8.00 -10.69
N MET A 643 25.68 -7.77 -11.29
CA MET A 643 25.60 -7.26 -12.65
C MET A 643 26.21 -5.86 -12.75
N VAL A 644 25.92 -4.96 -11.80
CA VAL A 644 26.54 -3.63 -11.74
C VAL A 644 28.04 -3.72 -11.50
N GLN A 645 28.49 -4.56 -10.56
CA GLN A 645 29.91 -4.76 -10.32
C GLN A 645 30.64 -5.27 -11.57
N GLN A 646 30.08 -6.28 -12.24
CA GLN A 646 30.66 -6.88 -13.46
C GLN A 646 30.60 -5.93 -14.65
N ALA A 647 29.64 -5.01 -14.73
CA ALA A 647 29.64 -3.92 -15.70
C ALA A 647 30.82 -2.98 -15.45
N GLY A 648 31.06 -2.64 -14.19
CA GLY A 648 32.24 -1.85 -13.78
C GLY A 648 33.58 -2.54 -14.11
N GLU A 649 33.62 -3.87 -14.09
CA GLU A 649 34.77 -4.69 -14.47
C GLU A 649 34.88 -4.93 -16.00
N GLY A 650 33.86 -4.56 -16.79
CA GLY A 650 33.80 -4.82 -18.25
C GLY A 650 33.50 -6.27 -18.63
N LYS A 651 32.96 -7.07 -17.72
CA LYS A 651 32.49 -8.44 -17.97
C LYS A 651 31.07 -8.42 -18.57
N ILE A 652 30.14 -7.73 -17.92
CA ILE A 652 28.84 -7.36 -18.51
C ILE A 652 29.07 -6.10 -19.36
N ARG A 653 28.65 -6.18 -20.62
CA ARG A 653 28.86 -5.16 -21.64
C ARG A 653 27.56 -4.55 -22.15
N ALA A 654 26.44 -5.27 -21.97
CA ALA A 654 25.13 -4.72 -22.26
C ALA A 654 24.18 -4.99 -21.10
N MET A 655 23.22 -4.06 -20.92
CA MET A 655 22.13 -4.24 -19.96
C MET A 655 20.78 -3.84 -20.58
N TYR A 656 19.74 -4.62 -20.27
CA TYR A 656 18.35 -4.29 -20.55
C TYR A 656 17.62 -4.12 -19.23
N ILE A 657 17.18 -2.91 -18.94
CA ILE A 657 16.52 -2.54 -17.68
C ILE A 657 15.08 -2.12 -17.94
N THR A 658 14.13 -2.76 -17.26
CA THR A 658 12.70 -2.50 -17.42
C THR A 658 12.12 -1.92 -16.14
N GLY A 659 11.59 -0.69 -16.20
CA GLY A 659 10.82 -0.05 -15.11
C GLY A 659 11.52 -0.05 -13.76
N GLU A 660 12.85 0.09 -13.76
CA GLU A 660 13.69 0.06 -12.56
C GLU A 660 14.66 1.24 -12.56
N GLU A 661 14.74 1.91 -11.41
CA GLU A 661 15.55 3.12 -11.22
C GLU A 661 16.91 2.79 -10.57
N THR A 662 17.66 1.85 -11.14
CA THR A 662 18.90 1.32 -10.57
C THR A 662 19.93 2.43 -10.28
N ALA A 663 20.09 3.41 -11.18
CA ALA A 663 21.04 4.52 -11.02
C ALA A 663 20.74 5.43 -9.80
N PHE A 664 19.52 5.37 -9.25
CA PHE A 664 19.11 6.11 -8.06
C PHE A 664 18.91 5.17 -6.86
N ALA A 665 18.38 3.98 -7.09
CA ALA A 665 17.92 3.08 -6.03
C ALA A 665 19.05 2.22 -5.43
N ASP A 666 20.08 1.89 -6.22
CA ASP A 666 21.18 1.06 -5.75
C ASP A 666 22.12 1.82 -4.79
N ALA A 667 22.77 1.07 -3.93
CA ALA A 667 23.75 1.62 -3.01
C ALA A 667 25.02 2.10 -3.77
N ASP A 668 25.75 3.02 -3.18
CA ASP A 668 26.96 3.63 -3.78
C ASP A 668 26.68 4.14 -5.21
N ALA A 669 25.74 5.08 -5.33
CA ALA A 669 25.30 5.63 -6.62
C ALA A 669 26.47 6.08 -7.53
N THR A 670 27.61 6.53 -6.96
CA THR A 670 28.79 6.92 -7.72
C THR A 670 29.40 5.75 -8.48
N SER A 671 29.53 4.59 -7.83
CA SER A 671 30.05 3.36 -8.47
C SER A 671 29.09 2.83 -9.54
N VAL A 672 27.77 2.92 -9.29
CA VAL A 672 26.75 2.53 -10.27
C VAL A 672 26.83 3.39 -11.56
N HIS A 673 26.94 4.72 -11.40
CA HIS A 673 27.09 5.64 -12.54
C HIS A 673 28.37 5.36 -13.33
N ALA A 674 29.47 5.07 -12.64
CA ALA A 674 30.73 4.71 -13.26
C ALA A 674 30.64 3.38 -14.02
N ALA A 675 29.91 2.40 -13.49
CA ALA A 675 29.70 1.11 -14.12
C ALA A 675 28.82 1.26 -15.38
N PHE A 676 27.71 1.97 -15.33
CA PHE A 676 26.83 2.21 -16.49
C PHE A 676 27.54 2.97 -17.61
N SER A 677 28.42 3.90 -17.28
CA SER A 677 29.21 4.63 -18.26
C SER A 677 30.22 3.77 -19.03
N LYS A 678 30.49 2.53 -18.59
CA LYS A 678 31.39 1.57 -19.27
C LYS A 678 30.65 0.58 -20.16
N LEU A 679 29.31 0.50 -20.06
CA LEU A 679 28.55 -0.40 -20.92
C LEU A 679 28.71 0.00 -22.39
N GLU A 680 28.83 -1.00 -23.24
CA GLU A 680 28.89 -0.82 -24.69
C GLU A 680 27.51 -0.59 -25.30
N PHE A 681 26.46 -1.13 -24.63
CA PHE A 681 25.08 -0.98 -25.06
C PHE A 681 24.10 -1.05 -23.89
N MET A 682 23.21 -0.09 -23.78
CA MET A 682 22.20 -0.06 -22.71
C MET A 682 20.81 0.27 -23.23
N VAL A 683 19.83 -0.53 -22.84
CA VAL A 683 18.41 -0.31 -23.14
C VAL A 683 17.66 -0.07 -21.84
N VAL A 684 16.83 0.96 -21.82
CA VAL A 684 15.90 1.22 -20.71
C VAL A 684 14.48 1.32 -21.26
N GLN A 685 13.60 0.51 -20.68
CA GLN A 685 12.16 0.52 -20.97
C GLN A 685 11.44 1.08 -19.74
N ASP A 686 10.85 2.27 -19.84
CA ASP A 686 10.25 2.98 -18.71
C ASP A 686 9.10 3.87 -19.18
N ILE A 687 8.35 4.44 -18.22
CA ILE A 687 7.27 5.40 -18.49
C ILE A 687 7.75 6.86 -18.41
N PHE A 688 8.93 7.11 -17.84
CA PHE A 688 9.56 8.43 -17.72
C PHE A 688 11.05 8.37 -18.09
N MET A 689 11.62 9.52 -18.41
CA MET A 689 13.06 9.67 -18.51
C MET A 689 13.64 9.66 -17.10
N SER A 690 13.94 8.46 -16.62
CA SER A 690 14.49 8.20 -15.30
C SER A 690 16.00 8.50 -15.26
N ARG A 691 16.59 8.57 -14.07
CA ARG A 691 18.04 8.71 -13.89
C ARG A 691 18.80 7.56 -14.58
N THR A 692 18.25 6.36 -14.53
CA THR A 692 18.78 5.19 -15.24
C THR A 692 18.72 5.35 -16.75
N ALA A 693 17.61 5.88 -17.27
CA ALA A 693 17.41 6.13 -18.70
C ALA A 693 18.39 7.17 -19.28
N GLU A 694 18.92 8.07 -18.44
CA GLU A 694 19.96 9.01 -18.86
C GLU A 694 21.25 8.34 -19.39
N PHE A 695 21.51 7.08 -19.02
CA PHE A 695 22.67 6.30 -19.48
C PHE A 695 22.38 5.46 -20.73
N ALA A 696 21.11 5.26 -21.10
CA ALA A 696 20.71 4.36 -22.16
C ALA A 696 21.10 4.80 -23.55
N ASP A 697 21.33 3.84 -24.48
CA ASP A 697 21.45 4.03 -25.91
C ASP A 697 20.09 4.05 -26.59
N VAL A 698 19.14 3.26 -26.04
CA VAL A 698 17.75 3.20 -26.50
C VAL A 698 16.82 3.30 -25.30
N VAL A 699 15.82 4.19 -25.40
CA VAL A 699 14.74 4.29 -24.40
C VAL A 699 13.43 3.93 -25.05
N LEU A 700 12.72 2.95 -24.46
CA LEU A 700 11.45 2.43 -24.95
C LEU A 700 10.29 2.88 -24.04
N PRO A 701 9.24 3.52 -24.58
CA PRO A 701 8.11 3.99 -23.76
C PRO A 701 7.16 2.84 -23.41
N GLY A 702 7.20 2.41 -22.14
CA GLY A 702 6.27 1.44 -21.58
C GLY A 702 4.93 2.04 -21.15
N ALA A 703 3.93 1.20 -20.86
CA ALA A 703 2.62 1.60 -20.37
C ALA A 703 2.44 1.26 -18.87
N PRO A 704 1.89 2.18 -18.04
CA PRO A 704 1.54 1.86 -16.66
C PRO A 704 0.32 0.93 -16.58
N SER A 705 0.08 0.33 -15.40
CA SER A 705 -0.97 -0.67 -15.19
C SER A 705 -2.39 -0.21 -15.59
N VAL A 706 -2.70 1.07 -15.48
CA VAL A 706 -4.01 1.62 -15.89
C VAL A 706 -4.20 1.70 -17.42
N GLU A 707 -3.14 1.49 -18.18
CA GLU A 707 -3.12 1.51 -19.66
C GLU A 707 -2.92 0.12 -20.27
N LYS A 708 -2.77 -0.92 -19.45
CA LYS A 708 -2.54 -2.31 -19.90
C LYS A 708 -3.30 -3.31 -19.02
N GLU A 709 -3.37 -4.55 -19.44
CA GLU A 709 -3.92 -5.68 -18.72
C GLU A 709 -2.80 -6.56 -18.17
N GLY A 710 -3.07 -7.23 -17.03
CA GLY A 710 -2.12 -8.17 -16.44
C GLY A 710 -2.53 -8.61 -15.04
N THR A 711 -1.59 -9.26 -14.34
CA THR A 711 -1.78 -9.66 -12.96
C THR A 711 -0.64 -9.19 -12.06
N PHE A 712 -0.94 -8.99 -10.76
CA PHE A 712 0.05 -8.74 -9.71
C PHE A 712 -0.09 -9.79 -8.60
N VAL A 713 0.99 -10.02 -7.86
CA VAL A 713 0.98 -10.77 -6.60
C VAL A 713 1.31 -9.83 -5.45
N ASN A 714 0.38 -9.68 -4.52
CA ASN A 714 0.57 -8.85 -3.34
C ASN A 714 1.40 -9.54 -2.23
N THR A 715 1.61 -8.86 -1.09
CA THR A 715 2.42 -9.40 0.01
C THR A 715 1.88 -10.73 0.55
N GLU A 716 0.55 -10.91 0.61
CA GLU A 716 -0.09 -12.15 1.10
C GLU A 716 -0.16 -13.27 0.05
N ARG A 717 0.66 -13.24 -0.99
CA ARG A 717 0.70 -14.24 -2.07
C ARG A 717 -0.57 -14.26 -2.95
N ARG A 718 -1.36 -13.19 -2.94
CA ARG A 718 -2.62 -13.08 -3.68
C ARG A 718 -2.37 -12.61 -5.11
N ILE A 719 -2.74 -13.44 -6.07
CA ILE A 719 -2.73 -13.13 -7.50
C ILE A 719 -4.02 -12.37 -7.83
N GLN A 720 -3.88 -11.17 -8.37
CA GLN A 720 -4.99 -10.25 -8.66
C GLN A 720 -4.89 -9.74 -10.09
N HIS A 721 -6.01 -9.77 -10.82
CA HIS A 721 -6.10 -9.26 -12.18
C HIS A 721 -6.45 -7.76 -12.19
N PHE A 722 -5.84 -7.01 -13.11
CA PHE A 722 -6.17 -5.63 -13.40
C PHE A 722 -6.44 -5.42 -14.90
N SER A 723 -7.37 -4.51 -15.21
CA SER A 723 -7.79 -4.19 -16.57
C SER A 723 -7.42 -2.75 -16.95
N PRO A 724 -7.23 -2.45 -18.25
CA PRO A 724 -6.92 -1.11 -18.72
C PRO A 724 -8.12 -0.17 -18.55
N ALA A 725 -7.91 0.91 -17.82
CA ALA A 725 -8.89 1.98 -17.68
C ALA A 725 -8.91 2.90 -18.91
N MET A 726 -7.79 3.01 -19.59
CA MET A 726 -7.60 3.85 -20.80
C MET A 726 -6.57 3.25 -21.75
N LYS A 727 -6.48 3.78 -22.96
CA LYS A 727 -5.45 3.38 -23.92
C LYS A 727 -4.09 3.94 -23.53
N PRO A 728 -2.98 3.32 -23.96
CA PRO A 728 -1.63 3.89 -23.82
C PRO A 728 -1.52 5.32 -24.34
N LEU A 729 -0.64 6.12 -23.75
CA LEU A 729 -0.41 7.51 -24.12
C LEU A 729 0.56 7.61 -25.30
N GLY A 730 0.16 8.30 -26.36
CA GLY A 730 1.00 8.44 -27.56
C GLY A 730 1.28 7.09 -28.21
N ASP A 731 2.54 6.80 -28.50
CA ASP A 731 3.00 5.55 -29.09
C ASP A 731 3.51 4.55 -28.01
N SER A 732 3.32 4.83 -26.72
CA SER A 732 3.72 3.87 -25.66
C SER A 732 2.95 2.56 -25.77
N ARG A 733 3.56 1.44 -25.34
CA ARG A 733 3.01 0.10 -25.48
C ARG A 733 3.04 -0.66 -24.16
N PRO A 734 2.12 -1.62 -23.94
CA PRO A 734 2.28 -2.63 -22.89
C PRO A 734 3.64 -3.34 -23.00
N ASP A 735 4.31 -3.55 -21.89
CA ASP A 735 5.67 -4.10 -21.90
C ASP A 735 5.72 -5.51 -22.49
N TRP A 736 4.67 -6.33 -22.30
CA TRP A 736 4.60 -7.67 -22.88
C TRP A 736 4.57 -7.64 -24.43
N GLU A 737 3.95 -6.64 -25.05
CA GLU A 737 3.96 -6.45 -26.52
C GLU A 737 5.37 -6.09 -27.02
N ILE A 738 6.07 -5.21 -26.27
CA ILE A 738 7.46 -4.81 -26.59
C ILE A 738 8.38 -6.05 -26.52
N PHE A 739 8.26 -6.88 -25.50
CA PHE A 739 9.04 -8.10 -25.37
C PHE A 739 8.73 -9.13 -26.46
N THR A 740 7.47 -9.27 -26.85
CA THR A 740 7.05 -10.19 -27.92
C THR A 740 7.60 -9.75 -29.28
N ASP A 741 7.51 -8.45 -29.60
CA ASP A 741 8.09 -7.87 -30.81
C ASP A 741 9.63 -8.02 -30.84
N LEU A 742 10.29 -7.75 -29.71
CA LEU A 742 11.74 -7.94 -29.60
C LEU A 742 12.14 -9.41 -29.82
N ALA A 743 11.44 -10.34 -29.18
CA ALA A 743 11.70 -11.78 -29.34
C ALA A 743 11.56 -12.22 -30.81
N ALA A 744 10.55 -11.72 -31.53
CA ALA A 744 10.37 -12.01 -32.95
C ALA A 744 11.57 -11.53 -33.80
N ARG A 745 12.11 -10.33 -33.52
CA ARG A 745 13.31 -9.79 -34.19
C ARG A 745 14.59 -10.57 -33.85
N LEU A 746 14.63 -11.14 -32.66
CA LEU A 746 15.71 -12.03 -32.21
C LEU A 746 15.59 -13.49 -32.76
N GLY A 747 14.59 -13.75 -33.64
CA GLY A 747 14.39 -15.07 -34.25
C GLY A 747 13.46 -16.01 -33.47
N HIS A 748 12.78 -15.51 -32.44
CA HIS A 748 11.84 -16.26 -31.61
C HIS A 748 10.42 -15.65 -31.68
N PRO A 749 9.64 -15.92 -32.73
CA PRO A 749 8.31 -15.31 -32.91
C PRO A 749 7.29 -15.94 -31.98
N TRP A 750 7.20 -15.44 -30.77
CA TRP A 750 6.17 -15.86 -29.81
C TRP A 750 4.81 -15.28 -30.18
N HIS A 751 3.75 -16.07 -30.01
CA HIS A 751 2.40 -15.67 -30.34
C HIS A 751 1.51 -15.72 -29.10
N TYR A 752 1.38 -14.59 -28.42
CA TYR A 752 0.45 -14.38 -27.32
C TYR A 752 -0.66 -13.43 -27.74
N PRO A 753 -1.92 -13.88 -27.81
CA PRO A 753 -3.05 -13.02 -28.18
C PRO A 753 -3.39 -11.99 -27.10
N ASN A 754 -3.01 -12.27 -25.84
CA ASN A 754 -3.24 -11.42 -24.67
C ASN A 754 -2.36 -11.90 -23.51
N PRO A 755 -2.25 -11.13 -22.40
CA PRO A 755 -1.45 -11.52 -21.24
C PRO A 755 -1.90 -12.82 -20.57
N GLY A 756 -3.20 -13.16 -20.66
CA GLY A 756 -3.73 -14.42 -20.13
C GLY A 756 -3.10 -15.66 -20.75
N ALA A 757 -2.69 -15.60 -22.04
CA ALA A 757 -1.98 -16.69 -22.70
C ALA A 757 -0.54 -16.86 -22.15
N ILE A 758 0.11 -15.77 -21.74
CA ILE A 758 1.43 -15.80 -21.09
C ILE A 758 1.28 -16.42 -19.68
N MET A 759 0.27 -15.99 -18.92
CA MET A 759 -0.05 -16.60 -17.63
C MET A 759 -0.32 -18.10 -17.76
N ALA A 760 -1.10 -18.52 -18.76
CA ALA A 760 -1.42 -19.93 -18.99
C ALA A 760 -0.17 -20.76 -19.32
N GLU A 761 0.80 -20.21 -20.05
CA GLU A 761 2.10 -20.89 -20.30
C GLU A 761 2.87 -21.03 -18.98
N ALA A 762 3.02 -19.95 -18.21
CA ALA A 762 3.76 -19.99 -16.95
C ALA A 762 3.11 -20.95 -15.93
N ALA A 763 1.80 -20.90 -15.77
CA ALA A 763 1.03 -21.77 -14.88
C ALA A 763 1.06 -23.25 -15.32
N GLY A 764 1.08 -23.50 -16.62
CA GLY A 764 1.22 -24.86 -17.17
C GLY A 764 2.57 -25.53 -16.90
N ILE A 765 3.61 -24.77 -16.50
CA ILE A 765 4.94 -25.28 -16.24
C ILE A 765 5.27 -25.25 -14.75
N ALA A 766 5.02 -24.13 -14.07
CA ALA A 766 5.34 -23.95 -12.64
C ALA A 766 4.21 -24.52 -11.76
N GLU A 767 4.51 -25.60 -11.03
CA GLU A 767 3.53 -26.38 -10.28
C GLU A 767 2.72 -25.58 -9.26
N ILE A 768 3.35 -24.60 -8.58
CA ILE A 768 2.67 -23.77 -7.57
C ILE A 768 1.59 -22.86 -8.15
N PHE A 769 1.54 -22.71 -9.48
CA PHE A 769 0.54 -21.90 -10.19
C PHE A 769 -0.40 -22.74 -11.07
N ALA A 770 -0.37 -24.08 -10.99
CA ALA A 770 -1.01 -24.98 -11.94
C ALA A 770 -2.50 -24.73 -12.24
N GLY A 771 -3.24 -24.16 -11.29
CA GLY A 771 -4.67 -23.82 -11.45
C GLY A 771 -4.94 -22.33 -11.63
N VAL A 772 -3.95 -21.51 -11.88
CA VAL A 772 -4.16 -20.06 -12.08
C VAL A 772 -4.65 -19.80 -13.50
N SER A 773 -5.78 -19.11 -13.61
CA SER A 773 -6.31 -18.66 -14.91
C SER A 773 -7.03 -17.32 -14.80
N TYR A 774 -7.04 -16.55 -15.91
CA TYR A 774 -7.73 -15.26 -15.93
C TYR A 774 -9.24 -15.40 -15.69
N GLU A 775 -9.86 -16.51 -16.13
CA GLU A 775 -11.28 -16.79 -15.90
C GLU A 775 -11.65 -16.85 -14.42
N GLN A 776 -10.71 -17.32 -13.59
CA GLN A 776 -10.87 -17.39 -12.13
C GLN A 776 -10.52 -16.09 -11.40
N LEU A 777 -9.99 -15.10 -12.12
CA LEU A 777 -9.62 -13.79 -11.59
C LEU A 777 -10.58 -12.67 -12.00
N VAL A 778 -11.72 -13.03 -12.63
CA VAL A 778 -12.73 -12.08 -13.10
C VAL A 778 -13.43 -11.37 -11.94
N GLY A 779 -13.83 -10.13 -12.14
CA GLY A 779 -14.47 -9.31 -11.10
C GLY A 779 -13.52 -9.04 -9.94
N TRP A 780 -13.94 -9.28 -8.70
CA TRP A 780 -13.13 -9.13 -7.47
C TRP A 780 -12.51 -10.44 -7.01
N GLN A 781 -12.54 -11.48 -7.87
CA GLN A 781 -11.92 -12.78 -7.55
C GLN A 781 -10.38 -12.67 -7.56
N SER A 782 -9.74 -13.55 -6.80
CA SER A 782 -8.30 -13.63 -6.68
C SER A 782 -7.89 -15.02 -6.21
N GLN A 783 -6.65 -15.42 -6.44
CA GLN A 783 -6.14 -16.72 -6.01
C GLN A 783 -4.87 -16.55 -5.16
N LEU A 784 -4.73 -17.37 -4.13
CA LEU A 784 -3.57 -17.37 -3.22
C LEU A 784 -2.71 -18.61 -3.51
N TRP A 785 -1.48 -18.38 -4.01
CA TRP A 785 -0.59 -19.51 -4.30
C TRP A 785 -0.05 -20.17 -3.00
N PRO A 786 0.30 -21.49 -3.04
CA PRO A 786 0.13 -22.45 -4.12
C PRO A 786 -1.31 -22.65 -4.53
N VAL A 787 -1.57 -22.71 -5.84
CA VAL A 787 -2.89 -22.97 -6.39
C VAL A 787 -2.89 -24.36 -7.01
N SER A 788 -3.79 -25.25 -6.51
CA SER A 788 -3.89 -26.61 -7.03
C SER A 788 -4.32 -26.62 -8.50
N ALA A 789 -4.07 -27.73 -9.22
CA ALA A 789 -4.53 -27.89 -10.60
C ALA A 789 -6.08 -27.81 -10.74
N ALA A 790 -6.81 -27.98 -9.65
CA ALA A 790 -8.27 -27.77 -9.60
C ALA A 790 -8.67 -26.30 -9.39
N GLY A 791 -7.70 -25.38 -9.26
CA GLY A 791 -7.94 -23.95 -9.02
C GLY A 791 -8.15 -23.58 -7.55
N GLU A 792 -7.87 -24.49 -6.62
CA GLU A 792 -8.03 -24.24 -5.18
C GLU A 792 -6.85 -23.46 -4.63
N SER A 793 -7.14 -22.32 -3.99
CA SER A 793 -6.18 -21.46 -3.31
C SER A 793 -5.71 -22.03 -1.98
N THR A 794 -4.49 -21.66 -1.57
CA THR A 794 -3.91 -21.98 -0.25
C THR A 794 -3.80 -20.69 0.59
N PRO A 795 -4.87 -20.27 1.29
CA PRO A 795 -4.86 -19.03 2.07
C PRO A 795 -3.80 -19.05 3.18
N ARG A 796 -3.60 -20.19 3.82
CA ARG A 796 -2.62 -20.36 4.91
C ARG A 796 -1.67 -21.49 4.61
N LEU A 797 -0.37 -21.18 4.67
CA LEU A 797 0.70 -22.17 4.51
C LEU A 797 0.90 -22.97 5.80
N TYR A 798 1.55 -24.11 5.68
CA TYR A 798 2.04 -24.93 6.80
C TYR A 798 0.98 -25.52 7.72
N THR A 799 -0.27 -25.60 7.29
CA THR A 799 -1.35 -26.21 8.08
C THR A 799 -1.06 -27.67 8.39
N GLU A 800 -0.63 -28.44 7.40
CA GLU A 800 -0.32 -29.88 7.52
C GLU A 800 1.19 -30.14 7.56
N ARG A 801 1.95 -29.55 6.65
CA ARG A 801 3.38 -29.75 6.50
C ARG A 801 4.11 -28.48 6.09
N PHE A 802 5.40 -28.44 6.41
CA PHE A 802 6.33 -27.44 5.89
C PHE A 802 6.88 -27.87 4.53
N ASN A 803 7.40 -26.89 3.76
CA ASN A 803 7.87 -27.16 2.38
C ASN A 803 9.29 -27.76 2.34
N PHE A 804 9.45 -28.90 3.03
CA PHE A 804 10.65 -29.74 2.99
C PHE A 804 10.25 -31.16 2.65
N PRO A 805 11.20 -32.00 2.13
CA PRO A 805 10.89 -33.39 1.76
C PRO A 805 10.27 -34.21 2.89
N ASP A 806 10.73 -34.02 4.11
CA ASP A 806 10.23 -34.70 5.32
C ASP A 806 8.98 -34.02 5.92
N GLY A 807 8.59 -32.86 5.40
CA GLY A 807 7.44 -32.08 5.85
C GLY A 807 7.65 -31.31 7.17
N LYS A 808 8.86 -31.28 7.73
CA LYS A 808 9.19 -30.60 8.99
C LYS A 808 9.96 -29.31 8.75
N ALA A 809 9.68 -28.29 9.57
CA ALA A 809 10.47 -27.05 9.65
C ALA A 809 11.86 -27.33 10.24
N ARG A 810 12.72 -26.34 10.16
CA ARG A 810 14.09 -26.40 10.68
C ARG A 810 14.40 -25.19 11.52
N LEU A 811 14.85 -25.38 12.74
CA LEU A 811 15.50 -24.34 13.53
C LEU A 811 16.96 -24.20 13.06
N TYR A 812 17.39 -22.98 12.80
CA TYR A 812 18.68 -22.69 12.21
C TYR A 812 19.58 -21.99 13.23
N PRO A 813 20.68 -22.61 13.70
CA PRO A 813 21.62 -21.97 14.62
C PRO A 813 22.28 -20.74 13.99
N LEU A 814 22.39 -19.64 14.74
CA LEU A 814 22.93 -18.38 14.29
C LEU A 814 24.04 -17.87 15.23
N SER A 815 24.95 -17.10 14.69
CA SER A 815 25.92 -16.32 15.46
C SER A 815 25.78 -14.83 15.11
N TRP A 816 25.79 -13.96 16.11
CA TRP A 816 25.71 -12.53 15.85
C TRP A 816 27.08 -11.95 15.51
N GLN A 817 27.08 -11.05 14.55
CA GLN A 817 28.21 -10.17 14.20
C GLN A 817 27.70 -8.71 14.19
N PRO A 818 28.54 -7.73 14.60
CA PRO A 818 28.15 -6.35 14.55
C PRO A 818 27.91 -5.89 13.10
N PRO A 819 27.14 -4.78 12.89
CA PRO A 819 26.98 -4.16 11.58
C PRO A 819 28.32 -3.93 10.89
N ALA A 820 28.36 -4.11 9.56
CA ALA A 820 29.59 -3.97 8.79
C ALA A 820 30.13 -2.55 8.79
N GLU A 821 29.25 -1.53 8.84
CA GLU A 821 29.63 -0.14 9.02
C GLU A 821 29.18 0.33 10.41
N GLN A 822 30.14 0.88 11.16
CA GLN A 822 29.96 1.39 12.52
C GLN A 822 30.46 2.83 12.62
N GLU A 823 29.97 3.53 13.64
CA GLU A 823 30.44 4.88 13.99
C GLU A 823 31.90 4.83 14.44
N ASP A 824 32.61 5.92 14.17
CA ASP A 824 33.96 6.18 14.62
C ASP A 824 34.15 7.66 15.05
N SER A 825 35.35 8.05 15.37
CA SER A 825 35.65 9.43 15.79
C SER A 825 35.41 10.49 14.72
N GLN A 826 35.39 10.13 13.43
CA GLN A 826 35.14 11.00 12.28
C GLN A 826 33.66 10.99 11.85
N TYR A 827 33.03 9.85 11.89
CA TYR A 827 31.64 9.62 11.52
C TYR A 827 30.87 9.07 12.73
N ASN A 828 30.51 9.98 13.64
CA ASN A 828 30.03 9.64 14.98
C ASN A 828 28.49 9.62 15.11
N LEU A 829 27.78 9.65 14.01
CA LEU A 829 26.32 9.58 13.93
C LEU A 829 25.91 8.42 13.02
N LEU A 830 24.78 7.80 13.32
CA LEU A 830 24.21 6.71 12.53
C LEU A 830 22.98 7.20 11.78
N LEU A 831 23.03 7.18 10.45
CA LEU A 831 21.93 7.58 9.60
C LEU A 831 21.08 6.37 9.23
N ASN A 832 19.82 6.39 9.66
CA ASN A 832 18.76 5.51 9.18
C ASN A 832 17.96 6.21 8.08
N ASN A 833 17.38 5.45 7.18
CA ASN A 833 16.56 5.99 6.10
C ASN A 833 15.24 5.22 5.94
N GLY A 834 14.27 5.81 5.28
CA GLY A 834 12.98 5.17 5.08
C GLY A 834 12.04 5.95 4.18
N ARG A 835 10.84 5.40 3.98
CA ARG A 835 9.80 6.05 3.19
C ARG A 835 8.99 7.02 4.04
N MET A 836 8.29 7.90 3.32
CA MET A 836 7.23 8.74 3.86
C MET A 836 5.87 8.32 3.29
N LEU A 837 4.80 8.77 3.94
CA LEU A 837 3.43 8.43 3.52
C LEU A 837 3.09 8.95 2.11
N GLU A 838 3.54 10.16 1.76
CA GLU A 838 3.16 10.84 0.53
C GLU A 838 3.87 10.30 -0.70
N HIS A 839 5.12 9.88 -0.54
CA HIS A 839 5.95 9.47 -1.67
C HIS A 839 6.18 7.96 -1.71
N PHE A 840 6.57 7.48 -2.89
CA PHE A 840 6.87 6.08 -3.11
C PHE A 840 8.21 5.94 -3.86
N GLN A 841 9.16 5.25 -3.25
CA GLN A 841 10.52 4.96 -3.78
C GLN A 841 11.22 6.23 -4.32
N SER A 842 11.75 6.18 -5.55
CA SER A 842 12.43 7.28 -6.23
C SER A 842 11.52 8.45 -6.65
N MET A 843 10.24 8.44 -6.28
CA MET A 843 9.21 9.41 -6.68
C MET A 843 8.88 9.43 -8.18
N ASN A 844 9.30 8.48 -8.99
CA ASN A 844 9.03 8.45 -10.43
C ASN A 844 7.53 8.55 -10.79
N GLN A 845 6.63 8.14 -9.88
CA GLN A 845 5.19 8.32 -10.02
C GLN A 845 4.68 9.48 -9.16
N THR A 846 4.93 9.46 -7.86
CA THR A 846 4.38 10.46 -6.92
C THR A 846 4.99 11.84 -7.08
N GLY A 847 6.20 11.95 -7.60
CA GLY A 847 6.87 13.23 -7.91
C GLY A 847 6.37 13.91 -9.17
N GLN A 848 5.60 13.22 -10.02
CA GLN A 848 5.09 13.76 -11.30
C GLN A 848 3.79 14.57 -11.14
N GLY A 849 3.25 14.67 -9.95
CA GLY A 849 2.02 15.41 -9.66
C GLY A 849 2.24 16.52 -8.64
N GLY A 850 1.88 17.76 -8.97
CA GLY A 850 2.03 18.91 -8.09
C GLY A 850 1.28 18.76 -6.75
N ARG A 851 0.17 18.02 -6.74
CA ARG A 851 -0.65 17.80 -5.54
C ARG A 851 0.06 16.96 -4.48
N MET A 852 0.70 15.85 -4.86
CA MET A 852 1.50 15.03 -3.93
C MET A 852 2.76 15.79 -3.48
N MET A 853 3.45 16.43 -4.42
CA MET A 853 4.63 17.24 -4.14
C MET A 853 4.34 18.41 -3.17
N SER A 854 3.13 18.97 -3.17
CA SER A 854 2.77 20.04 -2.23
C SER A 854 2.71 19.60 -0.77
N LEU A 855 2.51 18.31 -0.52
CA LEU A 855 2.49 17.75 0.84
C LEU A 855 3.90 17.51 1.40
N SER A 856 4.83 17.05 0.58
CA SER A 856 6.21 16.74 1.00
C SER A 856 7.21 17.12 -0.12
N PRO A 857 7.55 18.43 -0.22
CA PRO A 857 8.30 18.93 -1.38
C PRO A 857 9.81 18.70 -1.32
N ASN A 858 10.40 18.45 -0.15
CA ASN A 858 11.86 18.49 0.03
C ASN A 858 12.39 17.33 0.90
N ALA A 859 13.67 16.98 0.68
CA ALA A 859 14.42 16.17 1.63
C ALA A 859 14.67 16.92 2.95
N PHE A 860 14.86 16.17 4.02
CA PHE A 860 15.22 16.69 5.36
C PHE A 860 15.99 15.64 6.15
N VAL A 861 16.56 16.03 7.29
CA VAL A 861 17.09 15.09 8.28
C VAL A 861 16.43 15.30 9.63
N GLU A 862 15.85 14.23 10.19
CA GLU A 862 15.37 14.22 11.59
C GLU A 862 16.56 14.04 12.53
N ILE A 863 16.63 14.90 13.56
CA ILE A 863 17.60 14.82 14.65
C ILE A 863 16.88 14.92 15.99
N SER A 864 17.45 14.32 17.02
CA SER A 864 16.92 14.44 18.39
C SER A 864 17.07 15.85 18.96
N PRO A 865 16.20 16.28 19.89
CA PRO A 865 16.35 17.56 20.60
C PRO A 865 17.69 17.69 21.32
N GLU A 866 18.21 16.60 21.89
CA GLU A 866 19.49 16.56 22.58
C GLU A 866 20.65 16.83 21.62
N LEU A 867 20.66 16.17 20.46
CA LEU A 867 21.68 16.37 19.42
C LEU A 867 21.60 17.79 18.84
N ALA A 868 20.38 18.32 18.64
CA ALA A 868 20.18 19.69 18.20
C ALA A 868 20.78 20.72 19.19
N ALA A 869 20.56 20.53 20.49
CA ALA A 869 21.11 21.36 21.53
C ALA A 869 22.65 21.24 21.59
N GLU A 870 23.22 20.03 21.53
CA GLU A 870 24.67 19.78 21.49
C GLU A 870 25.34 20.50 20.32
N ARG A 871 24.71 20.48 19.15
CA ARG A 871 25.25 21.06 17.91
C ARG A 871 24.84 22.53 17.69
N ALA A 872 24.06 23.11 18.61
CA ALA A 872 23.49 24.44 18.53
C ALA A 872 22.72 24.70 17.24
N LEU A 873 21.87 23.73 16.83
CA LEU A 873 21.03 23.78 15.64
C LEU A 873 19.58 24.14 15.98
N ASN A 874 18.96 24.93 15.10
CA ASN A 874 17.56 25.29 15.17
C ASN A 874 16.78 24.61 14.03
N GLU A 875 15.47 24.53 14.21
CA GLU A 875 14.52 24.00 13.22
C GLU A 875 14.71 24.67 11.85
N GLY A 876 14.80 23.86 10.79
CA GLY A 876 14.94 24.33 9.42
C GLY A 876 16.34 24.84 9.03
N GLU A 877 17.31 24.87 9.92
CA GLU A 877 18.71 25.18 9.56
C GLU A 877 19.31 24.10 8.67
N TRP A 878 20.18 24.49 7.77
CA TRP A 878 20.81 23.57 6.83
C TRP A 878 22.05 22.93 7.43
N VAL A 879 22.17 21.63 7.21
CA VAL A 879 23.34 20.83 7.55
C VAL A 879 23.85 20.07 6.35
N ARG A 880 25.16 19.84 6.31
CA ARG A 880 25.80 18.88 5.43
C ARG A 880 25.97 17.58 6.17
N ILE A 881 25.32 16.53 5.68
CA ILE A 881 25.53 15.16 6.09
C ILE A 881 26.62 14.58 5.21
N THR A 882 27.64 14.00 5.79
CA THR A 882 28.80 13.43 5.08
C THR A 882 29.06 12.02 5.57
N SER A 883 29.12 11.07 4.66
CA SER A 883 29.56 9.69 4.89
C SER A 883 30.96 9.47 4.31
N ARG A 884 31.45 8.24 4.35
CA ARG A 884 32.69 7.84 3.66
C ARG A 884 32.59 7.89 2.14
N ARG A 885 31.38 7.99 1.58
CA ARG A 885 31.07 7.92 0.13
C ARG A 885 30.71 9.26 -0.48
N GLY A 886 29.95 10.07 0.24
CA GLY A 886 29.47 11.33 -0.32
C GLY A 886 28.95 12.31 0.72
N SER A 887 28.30 13.36 0.25
CA SER A 887 27.66 14.34 1.12
C SER A 887 26.39 14.92 0.50
N LEU A 888 25.43 15.27 1.38
CA LEU A 888 24.18 15.93 1.03
C LEU A 888 23.91 17.11 1.95
N ASP A 889 23.37 18.19 1.40
CA ASP A 889 22.91 19.35 2.17
C ASP A 889 21.39 19.27 2.33
N VAL A 890 20.89 19.26 3.57
CA VAL A 890 19.47 19.12 3.90
C VAL A 890 19.08 19.99 5.10
N PRO A 891 17.82 20.46 5.19
CA PRO A 891 17.33 21.14 6.38
C PRO A 891 17.08 20.15 7.53
N VAL A 892 17.26 20.66 8.75
CA VAL A 892 17.07 19.90 9.99
C VAL A 892 15.59 19.93 10.40
N VAL A 893 15.10 18.79 10.85
CA VAL A 893 13.85 18.62 11.58
C VAL A 893 14.16 18.09 12.97
N ILE A 894 13.78 18.85 13.99
CA ILE A 894 14.04 18.47 15.39
C ILE A 894 12.83 17.73 15.92
N THR A 895 13.03 16.46 16.32
CA THR A 895 11.91 15.58 16.74
C THR A 895 12.35 14.48 17.70
N GLU A 896 11.47 14.10 18.63
CA GLU A 896 11.63 12.94 19.52
C GLU A 896 11.40 11.58 18.82
N ARG A 897 11.09 11.58 17.52
CA ARG A 897 10.96 10.34 16.73
C ARG A 897 12.30 9.58 16.67
N VAL A 898 13.41 10.30 16.68
CA VAL A 898 14.76 9.76 16.78
C VAL A 898 15.38 10.12 18.12
N ALA A 899 16.42 9.41 18.56
CA ALA A 899 17.08 9.66 19.84
C ALA A 899 18.62 9.52 19.72
N GLY A 900 19.32 10.20 20.61
CA GLY A 900 20.78 10.12 20.70
C GLY A 900 21.47 10.54 19.40
N ASN A 901 22.36 9.68 18.91
CA ASN A 901 23.15 9.88 17.69
C ASN A 901 22.52 9.28 16.42
N VAL A 902 21.27 8.76 16.52
CA VAL A 902 20.56 8.20 15.37
C VAL A 902 19.81 9.30 14.62
N LEU A 903 20.05 9.39 13.34
CA LEU A 903 19.39 10.30 12.40
C LEU A 903 18.40 9.52 11.51
N PHE A 904 17.44 10.24 10.90
CA PHE A 904 16.59 9.69 9.88
C PHE A 904 16.48 10.62 8.68
N MET A 905 16.55 10.06 7.46
CA MET A 905 16.28 10.78 6.21
C MET A 905 15.28 10.00 5.33
N PRO A 906 14.37 10.70 4.62
CA PRO A 906 13.56 10.05 3.58
C PRO A 906 14.43 9.65 2.39
N ILE A 907 14.07 8.50 1.76
CA ILE A 907 14.79 7.97 0.59
C ILE A 907 14.43 8.69 -0.72
N HIS A 908 13.46 9.59 -0.71
CA HIS A 908 12.73 10.01 -1.91
C HIS A 908 13.39 11.14 -2.70
N HIS A 909 14.00 12.11 -2.06
CA HIS A 909 14.34 13.38 -2.67
C HIS A 909 15.81 13.50 -3.06
N GLY A 910 16.08 14.43 -4.00
CA GLY A 910 17.43 14.77 -4.45
C GLY A 910 17.84 14.07 -5.75
N LYS A 911 18.90 14.56 -6.37
CA LYS A 911 19.37 14.05 -7.66
C LYS A 911 19.88 12.59 -7.56
N ASP A 912 20.59 12.28 -6.50
CA ASP A 912 21.17 10.95 -6.24
C ASP A 912 20.64 10.35 -4.93
N GLY A 913 19.68 11.05 -4.28
CA GLY A 913 19.03 10.60 -3.05
C GLY A 913 19.97 10.38 -1.86
N VAL A 914 19.45 9.75 -0.83
CA VAL A 914 20.23 9.34 0.34
C VAL A 914 21.29 8.27 -0.02
N ASN A 915 21.14 7.59 -1.15
CA ASN A 915 22.05 6.53 -1.60
C ASN A 915 23.41 7.06 -2.08
N ALA A 916 23.55 8.38 -2.27
CA ALA A 916 24.87 9.02 -2.37
C ALA A 916 25.72 8.89 -1.10
N LEU A 917 25.09 8.56 0.04
CA LEU A 917 25.76 8.37 1.33
C LEU A 917 26.01 6.89 1.68
N THR A 918 25.34 5.94 1.00
CA THR A 918 25.39 4.51 1.32
C THR A 918 26.73 3.89 0.91
N GLY A 919 27.15 2.88 1.66
CA GLY A 919 28.39 2.14 1.42
C GLY A 919 28.22 0.94 0.49
N GLU A 920 29.32 0.19 0.29
CA GLU A 920 29.36 -1.02 -0.55
C GLU A 920 28.99 -2.31 0.21
N HIS A 921 28.69 -2.19 1.52
CA HIS A 921 28.35 -3.36 2.33
C HIS A 921 27.01 -3.98 1.91
N HIS A 922 26.94 -5.30 1.95
CA HIS A 922 25.76 -6.06 1.56
C HIS A 922 25.67 -7.35 2.38
N ASP A 923 24.48 -7.94 2.41
CA ASP A 923 24.23 -9.25 2.99
C ASP A 923 25.00 -10.33 2.17
N PRO A 924 25.84 -11.17 2.80
CA PRO A 924 26.71 -12.12 2.08
C PRO A 924 25.94 -13.24 1.38
N ASP A 925 24.75 -13.57 1.82
CA ASP A 925 23.97 -14.69 1.28
C ASP A 925 23.17 -14.31 0.03
N VAL A 926 22.64 -13.08 0.02
CA VAL A 926 21.71 -12.62 -1.03
C VAL A 926 22.08 -11.30 -1.68
N ASN A 927 23.23 -10.70 -1.34
CA ASN A 927 23.76 -9.44 -1.89
C ASN A 927 22.80 -8.22 -1.77
N THR A 928 21.91 -8.23 -0.79
CA THR A 928 21.08 -7.04 -0.49
C THR A 928 21.95 -5.96 0.18
N PRO A 929 21.99 -4.73 -0.36
CA PRO A 929 22.80 -3.67 0.22
C PRO A 929 22.39 -3.28 1.64
N ALA A 930 23.34 -2.94 2.47
CA ALA A 930 23.15 -2.54 3.87
C ALA A 930 22.77 -1.06 3.99
N TYR A 931 21.61 -0.67 3.45
CA TYR A 931 21.13 0.72 3.44
C TYR A 931 20.86 1.33 4.82
N LYS A 932 20.79 0.51 5.88
CA LYS A 932 20.48 0.94 7.24
C LYS A 932 21.72 1.11 8.12
N GLU A 933 22.91 0.90 7.56
CA GLU A 933 24.19 0.96 8.26
C GLU A 933 25.05 2.08 7.66
N ILE A 934 24.71 3.34 7.91
CA ILE A 934 25.42 4.49 7.33
C ILE A 934 25.99 5.34 8.46
N ALA A 935 27.31 5.26 8.68
CA ALA A 935 28.01 6.15 9.60
C ALA A 935 28.27 7.52 8.95
N VAL A 936 27.83 8.60 9.60
CA VAL A 936 27.90 9.95 9.05
C VAL A 936 28.44 10.97 10.04
N ASN A 937 28.88 12.09 9.51
CA ASN A 937 29.16 13.33 10.22
C ASN A 937 28.16 14.40 9.78
N MET A 938 27.84 15.34 10.65
CA MET A 938 26.93 16.44 10.39
C MET A 938 27.58 17.78 10.71
N LYS A 939 27.55 18.73 9.76
CA LYS A 939 28.07 20.08 9.92
C LYS A 939 27.07 21.11 9.42
N ARG A 940 26.90 22.21 10.17
CA ARG A 940 26.06 23.35 9.77
C ARG A 940 26.58 23.96 8.46
N VAL A 941 25.66 24.34 7.59
CA VAL A 941 25.91 25.05 6.32
C VAL A 941 25.29 26.44 6.39
N ASP A 942 26.02 27.45 5.97
CA ASP A 942 25.49 28.81 5.93
C ASP A 942 24.54 29.01 4.74
N ARG A 943 23.28 28.67 4.98
CA ARG A 943 22.15 28.86 4.07
C ARG A 943 20.97 29.44 4.85
N ARG A 944 20.08 30.17 4.16
CA ARG A 944 18.84 30.66 4.77
C ARG A 944 18.00 29.48 5.23
N SER A 945 17.58 29.49 6.49
CA SER A 945 16.68 28.47 7.05
C SER A 945 15.40 28.33 6.23
N GLN A 946 14.96 27.10 6.05
CA GLN A 946 13.68 26.79 5.40
C GLN A 946 12.61 26.50 6.45
N PRO A 947 11.35 26.89 6.21
CA PRO A 947 10.23 26.38 7.00
C PRO A 947 10.24 24.85 6.96
N ASN A 948 9.77 24.24 8.04
CA ASN A 948 9.67 22.80 8.12
C ASN A 948 8.95 22.20 6.89
N PRO A 949 9.60 21.34 6.10
CA PRO A 949 9.03 20.78 4.88
C PRO A 949 8.11 19.58 5.14
N VAL A 950 7.96 19.14 6.40
CA VAL A 950 7.28 17.89 6.75
C VAL A 950 5.81 18.19 7.05
N PRO A 951 4.87 17.43 6.47
CA PRO A 951 3.45 17.55 6.79
C PRO A 951 3.16 17.35 8.29
N LEU A 952 2.20 18.09 8.82
CA LEU A 952 1.87 18.10 10.25
C LEU A 952 1.54 16.70 10.81
N HIS A 953 0.91 15.84 10.03
CA HIS A 953 0.61 14.47 10.48
C HIS A 953 1.88 13.65 10.76
N ASN A 954 3.00 13.92 10.08
CA ASN A 954 4.28 13.26 10.37
C ASN A 954 4.86 13.67 11.72
N PHE A 955 4.56 14.88 12.19
CA PHE A 955 4.96 15.32 13.53
C PHE A 955 4.03 14.82 14.61
N ARG A 956 2.76 14.59 14.28
CA ARG A 956 1.80 14.04 15.21
C ARG A 956 2.28 12.75 15.83
N HIS A 957 2.96 11.95 15.05
CA HIS A 957 3.42 10.61 15.44
C HIS A 957 4.85 10.59 16.00
N GLY A 958 5.47 11.70 16.25
CA GLY A 958 6.84 11.75 16.77
C GLY A 958 7.05 12.78 17.86
N SER A 959 6.27 13.84 17.83
CA SER A 959 6.25 14.89 18.84
C SER A 959 4.80 15.21 19.16
N ARG A 960 4.04 14.20 19.63
CA ARG A 960 2.66 14.44 20.03
C ARG A 960 2.63 15.56 21.04
N THR A 961 1.89 16.61 20.70
CA THR A 961 1.48 17.55 21.71
C THR A 961 0.65 16.79 22.75
N PRO A 962 0.61 17.21 24.02
CA PRO A 962 -0.27 16.60 25.03
C PRO A 962 -1.72 16.40 24.56
N LEU A 963 -2.18 17.19 23.59
CA LEU A 963 -3.50 17.08 22.95
C LEU A 963 -3.75 15.75 22.26
N ASP A 964 -2.72 15.09 21.71
CA ASP A 964 -2.91 13.89 20.89
C ASP A 964 -3.28 12.65 21.69
N HIS A 965 -2.91 12.63 22.98
CA HIS A 965 -3.25 11.55 23.90
C HIS A 965 -4.51 11.82 24.74
N LEU A 966 -5.08 13.01 24.59
CA LEU A 966 -6.24 13.36 25.39
C LEU A 966 -7.52 12.82 24.78
N PRO A 967 -8.51 12.43 25.59
CA PRO A 967 -9.86 12.23 25.14
C PRO A 967 -10.36 13.44 24.35
N ILE A 968 -11.28 13.22 23.42
CA ILE A 968 -11.75 14.28 22.49
C ILE A 968 -12.31 15.49 23.24
N GLU A 969 -12.95 15.29 24.39
CA GLU A 969 -13.45 16.34 25.25
C GLU A 969 -12.34 17.26 25.79
N GLN A 970 -11.18 16.66 26.13
CA GLN A 970 -10.02 17.44 26.61
C GLN A 970 -9.27 18.14 25.49
N LYS A 971 -9.27 17.57 24.26
CA LYS A 971 -8.76 18.26 23.06
C LYS A 971 -9.54 19.54 22.79
N TRP A 972 -10.86 19.51 22.96
CA TRP A 972 -11.71 20.68 22.79
C TRP A 972 -11.43 21.78 23.81
N GLN A 973 -11.25 21.43 25.10
CA GLN A 973 -10.92 22.39 26.15
C GLN A 973 -9.60 23.12 25.88
N GLN A 974 -8.57 22.40 25.46
CA GLN A 974 -7.26 23.00 25.17
C GLN A 974 -7.26 23.82 23.87
N ALA A 975 -8.13 23.49 22.91
CA ALA A 975 -8.35 24.28 21.70
C ALA A 975 -9.21 25.55 21.94
N GLY A 976 -9.57 25.84 23.19
CA GLY A 976 -10.34 27.03 23.56
C GLY A 976 -11.86 26.87 23.48
N TYR A 977 -12.34 25.64 23.27
CA TYR A 977 -13.77 25.31 23.37
C TYR A 977 -14.15 25.16 24.85
N ARG A 978 -15.27 25.80 25.23
CA ARG A 978 -15.84 25.61 26.58
C ARG A 978 -16.34 24.16 26.72
N GLU A 979 -16.40 23.68 27.97
CA GLU A 979 -17.03 22.40 28.29
C GLU A 979 -18.38 22.25 27.59
N PRO A 980 -18.69 21.06 27.03
CA PRO A 980 -20.02 20.83 26.51
C PRO A 980 -21.06 21.11 27.63
N PRO A 981 -22.19 21.76 27.32
CA PRO A 981 -23.25 21.94 28.32
C PRO A 981 -23.64 20.57 28.89
N GLU A 982 -23.92 20.53 30.21
CA GLU A 982 -24.24 19.34 31.00
C GLU A 982 -25.37 18.43 30.43
N HIS A 983 -26.02 18.84 29.35
CA HIS A 983 -27.16 18.16 28.73
C HIS A 983 -26.90 17.55 27.36
N VAL A 984 -25.67 17.50 26.88
CA VAL A 984 -25.36 16.68 25.69
C VAL A 984 -25.26 15.23 26.17
N GLU A 985 -26.31 14.48 25.95
CA GLU A 985 -26.26 13.03 26.12
C GLU A 985 -25.05 12.50 25.37
N LYS A 986 -24.09 11.92 26.10
CA LYS A 986 -22.96 11.20 25.48
C LYS A 986 -23.58 10.18 24.53
N PRO A 987 -23.11 10.09 23.28
CA PRO A 987 -23.52 8.97 22.45
C PRO A 987 -23.22 7.72 23.27
N GLU A 988 -24.26 6.92 23.54
CA GLU A 988 -24.09 5.61 24.17
C GLU A 988 -23.02 4.87 23.38
N LYS A 989 -22.09 4.27 24.10
CA LYS A 989 -21.04 3.45 23.50
C LYS A 989 -21.71 2.43 22.58
N PHE A 990 -21.47 2.57 21.27
CA PHE A 990 -21.87 1.58 20.29
C PHE A 990 -20.96 0.35 20.37
#